data_0ee527d750eeac4210f09203575960f2
#
_entry.id   0ee527d750eeac4210f09203575960f2
#
_cell.length_a   1.000
_cell.length_b   1.000
_cell.length_c   1.000
_cell.angle_alpha   90.00
_cell.angle_beta   90.00
_cell.angle_gamma   90.00
#
_symmetry.space_group_name_H-M   'P 1'
#
loop_
_entity.id
_entity.type
_entity.pdbx_description
1 polymer ?
#
loop_
_entity_poly.entity_id
_entity_poly.type
_entity_poly.pdbx_seq_one_letter_code
_entity_poly.pdbx_strand_id
1 'polypeptide(L)'
;MRKLLLYFFFIISTSFCAAQSVRINEVQASNATSFLDNAGDFDDWIELYNASDEEIYLNGWHLSDDPNNLTKWIFPDEPEIELEPGEFLILIADGEEDEGVFHLNFSLSQTGEQLFLSQQIGTPVHQVLYEFNWQDYSWGYDENNNWGLLEQASPDNQNIGVSLNGSANSAVYSQVGALLSSPFELSLSAAPGANIYYTTDGTIPDESSALYSTPIPISENTTVRSRVFEAGKHPSKMAAQSYLFENNINNPIIHLACDPAMFNGPEGIDNNAFSDTEIMVDAAFFDELGIQSHQQMMGLKVHAADFRDQRSFRLYARGEYGESVLNMPVFNDRDYNDYKRLILRNSGNDGIEIAGAGLRDVLIHDLYRSIDDTYGVSASKAVNLFVNGEFWGLYNLRERQDRHWLRSVYGIEEDEVDFLERTAGEPDTRDELAGDWDDFDLFEQSAIDLDLSDDENYNSFIQQMNLRNFIDYQALEIYIVNQDWLSNNMKFHKTHDPEGKWNWVIWDTDWGFGTYYPAYPHGFPTWNALNFATSIWGGWTTDVETELLQNLIENESFVADFSTRSADLMNSYLKPERVINQLLVRKEIIEADVPRQLEQWGGTMSNWEAETEYMASFIADRAFNNRQHYAEKFGLGEILEITLNDMPQNAGYIEVNTIETDEMPWSGYYFQNLPVRLKAMPFPGFIFDHWEGDNISNPLNSEIIINIEESPNLTAVYLINEDEVNPIINEIKHASGGINNPGDWVELYNPSNTPLDISAWVFCANNDCFELPEESVIPAQSFIILAQNLADFQSQYPGVAVLNTQFEFGLSQNEELLTLSDDQGFLRDVVDYETVSPWPSPVLQNHSIELIDPVLDNSLGENWMTQAKLPFGSPGVENVLIPINVENLDAQAIKVFPNPFSDFLSLQLRDLPKGNYELSVRDLLGQTVRQLAQYIGGDELIILRDLDNLSPGVYLLEISNGTSSFQVKVLKR
;
A
#
# COMPACT_ATOMS: atom_id res chain seq x y z
N MET A 1 -26.75 -6.49 42.61
CA MET A 1 -27.37 -5.15 42.83
C MET A 1 -26.58 -4.12 42.02
N ARG A 2 -27.07 -3.88 40.83
CA ARG A 2 -26.47 -2.94 39.87
C ARG A 2 -26.74 -1.52 40.31
N LYS A 3 -25.71 -0.68 40.47
CA LYS A 3 -25.87 0.76 40.59
C LYS A 3 -25.67 1.38 39.22
N LEU A 4 -26.78 1.80 38.64
CA LEU A 4 -26.86 2.72 37.49
C LEU A 4 -26.44 4.09 37.99
N LEU A 5 -25.34 4.66 37.51
CA LEU A 5 -25.03 6.08 37.67
C LEU A 5 -25.66 6.84 36.50
N LEU A 6 -26.79 7.48 36.75
CA LEU A 6 -27.32 8.56 35.94
C LEU A 6 -26.51 9.82 36.20
N TYR A 7 -25.79 10.32 35.20
CA TYR A 7 -25.29 11.69 35.19
C TYR A 7 -26.44 12.63 34.83
N PHE A 8 -26.96 13.33 35.85
CA PHE A 8 -27.82 14.48 35.65
C PHE A 8 -26.92 15.67 35.30
N PHE A 9 -26.95 16.11 34.07
CA PHE A 9 -26.46 17.42 33.69
C PHE A 9 -27.45 18.46 34.19
N PHE A 10 -27.09 19.15 35.26
CA PHE A 10 -27.78 20.34 35.71
C PHE A 10 -27.40 21.48 34.76
N ILE A 11 -28.29 21.83 33.82
CA ILE A 11 -28.21 23.09 33.07
C ILE A 11 -28.54 24.19 34.09
N ILE A 12 -27.51 24.84 34.59
CA ILE A 12 -27.67 26.15 35.23
C ILE A 12 -27.78 27.16 34.12
N SER A 13 -29.00 27.50 33.73
CA SER A 13 -29.26 28.68 32.94
C SER A 13 -29.03 29.91 33.86
N THR A 14 -27.80 30.36 33.95
CA THR A 14 -27.54 31.75 34.37
C THR A 14 -27.78 32.59 33.13
N SER A 15 -28.90 33.30 33.09
CA SER A 15 -29.08 34.39 32.17
C SER A 15 -27.99 35.44 32.41
N PHE A 16 -26.88 35.33 31.73
CA PHE A 16 -25.97 36.43 31.49
C PHE A 16 -26.59 37.26 30.36
N CYS A 17 -27.42 38.22 30.73
CA CYS A 17 -27.74 39.34 29.86
C CYS A 17 -26.59 40.38 30.05
N ALA A 18 -25.39 40.02 29.59
CA ALA A 18 -24.39 41.00 29.17
C ALA A 18 -24.64 41.14 27.66
N ALA A 19 -24.90 42.34 27.16
CA ALA A 19 -24.90 42.61 25.76
C ALA A 19 -23.56 42.08 25.21
N GLN A 20 -23.61 41.04 24.38
CA GLN A 20 -22.42 40.56 23.64
C GLN A 20 -21.99 41.71 22.74
N SER A 21 -20.84 42.28 22.98
CA SER A 21 -20.38 43.46 22.30
C SER A 21 -20.02 43.16 20.85
N VAL A 22 -19.23 42.11 20.59
CA VAL A 22 -18.88 41.60 19.26
C VAL A 22 -19.27 40.16 19.15
N ARG A 23 -19.78 39.77 17.99
CA ARG A 23 -20.14 38.38 17.72
C ARG A 23 -19.61 37.92 16.35
N ILE A 24 -19.40 36.65 16.19
CA ILE A 24 -19.30 36.00 14.87
C ILE A 24 -20.72 36.09 14.27
N ASN A 25 -20.89 36.84 13.17
CA ASN A 25 -22.18 37.17 12.57
C ASN A 25 -22.55 36.24 11.44
N GLU A 26 -21.58 35.94 10.58
CA GLU A 26 -21.73 35.08 9.42
C GLU A 26 -20.44 34.33 9.15
N VAL A 27 -20.57 33.11 8.60
CA VAL A 27 -19.44 32.22 8.27
C VAL A 27 -19.75 31.59 6.93
N GLN A 28 -18.79 31.60 6.02
CA GLN A 28 -18.88 30.92 4.76
C GLN A 28 -17.65 30.03 4.55
N ALA A 29 -17.83 28.72 4.70
CA ALA A 29 -16.79 27.71 4.56
C ALA A 29 -16.91 26.95 3.23
N SER A 30 -17.29 27.62 2.17
CA SER A 30 -17.27 27.19 0.77
C SER A 30 -17.67 28.37 -0.12
N ASN A 31 -16.75 29.29 -0.31
CA ASN A 31 -16.93 30.48 -1.14
C ASN A 31 -16.40 30.21 -2.55
N ALA A 32 -17.24 30.44 -3.56
CA ALA A 32 -16.81 30.34 -4.95
C ALA A 32 -17.20 31.58 -5.78
N THR A 33 -18.17 32.36 -5.30
CA THR A 33 -18.67 33.51 -6.06
C THR A 33 -19.14 34.69 -5.20
N SER A 34 -19.25 34.52 -3.87
CA SER A 34 -19.93 35.53 -3.04
C SER A 34 -19.04 36.69 -2.61
N PHE A 35 -17.78 36.43 -2.34
CA PHE A 35 -16.82 37.42 -1.87
C PHE A 35 -15.44 37.15 -2.46
N LEU A 36 -14.85 38.23 -3.05
CA LEU A 36 -13.48 38.17 -3.60
C LEU A 36 -12.57 38.94 -2.63
N ASP A 37 -11.49 38.32 -2.21
CA ASP A 37 -10.54 38.93 -1.28
C ASP A 37 -9.59 39.94 -1.94
N ASN A 38 -8.56 40.36 -1.22
CA ASN A 38 -7.58 41.35 -1.72
C ASN A 38 -6.57 40.75 -2.72
N ALA A 39 -6.32 39.46 -2.63
CA ALA A 39 -5.43 38.74 -3.53
C ALA A 39 -6.12 38.41 -4.86
N GLY A 40 -7.44 38.43 -4.87
CA GLY A 40 -8.27 38.17 -6.03
C GLY A 40 -8.84 36.75 -6.05
N ASP A 41 -8.86 36.09 -4.91
CA ASP A 41 -9.31 34.73 -4.74
C ASP A 41 -10.65 34.65 -4.01
N PHE A 42 -11.34 33.52 -4.15
CA PHE A 42 -12.61 33.23 -3.49
C PHE A 42 -12.39 32.32 -2.29
N ASP A 43 -11.82 32.89 -1.23
CA ASP A 43 -11.50 32.14 -0.01
C ASP A 43 -12.64 32.14 1.00
N ASP A 44 -12.61 31.18 1.91
CA ASP A 44 -13.56 31.09 3.01
C ASP A 44 -13.40 32.29 3.94
N TRP A 45 -14.49 32.70 4.61
CA TRP A 45 -14.44 33.87 5.45
C TRP A 45 -15.34 33.81 6.67
N ILE A 46 -14.97 34.61 7.67
CA ILE A 46 -15.70 34.81 8.90
C ILE A 46 -16.02 36.30 9.04
N GLU A 47 -17.27 36.65 9.29
CA GLU A 47 -17.69 38.02 9.56
C GLU A 47 -17.95 38.23 11.04
N LEU A 48 -17.35 39.29 11.58
CA LEU A 48 -17.63 39.79 12.92
C LEU A 48 -18.59 40.99 12.82
N TYR A 49 -19.42 41.17 13.84
CA TYR A 49 -20.36 42.28 13.92
C TYR A 49 -20.36 42.90 15.33
N ASN A 50 -20.24 44.26 15.41
CA ASN A 50 -20.38 44.97 16.67
C ASN A 50 -21.87 45.25 16.92
N ALA A 51 -22.46 44.46 17.80
CA ALA A 51 -23.86 44.56 18.21
C ALA A 51 -24.09 45.54 19.36
N SER A 52 -23.05 46.22 19.85
CA SER A 52 -23.13 47.19 20.95
C SER A 52 -23.35 48.64 20.45
N ASP A 53 -23.61 49.54 21.40
CA ASP A 53 -23.72 50.97 21.13
C ASP A 53 -22.38 51.72 21.31
N GLU A 54 -21.28 50.98 21.55
CA GLU A 54 -19.94 51.53 21.80
C GLU A 54 -18.93 50.96 20.75
N GLU A 55 -17.96 51.79 20.39
CA GLU A 55 -16.79 51.47 19.61
C GLU A 55 -15.93 50.42 20.33
N ILE A 56 -15.43 49.43 19.62
CA ILE A 56 -14.66 48.31 20.19
C ILE A 56 -13.35 48.10 19.41
N TYR A 57 -12.26 48.02 20.18
CA TYR A 57 -10.93 47.72 19.66
C TYR A 57 -10.67 46.21 19.79
N LEU A 58 -10.32 45.59 18.64
CA LEU A 58 -10.11 44.16 18.54
C LEU A 58 -8.66 43.75 18.77
N ASN A 59 -7.71 44.68 18.82
CA ASN A 59 -6.29 44.37 19.01
C ASN A 59 -6.07 43.47 20.23
N GLY A 60 -5.33 42.32 20.05
CA GLY A 60 -5.10 41.37 21.09
C GLY A 60 -6.29 40.43 21.41
N TRP A 61 -7.39 40.51 20.67
CA TRP A 61 -8.41 39.45 20.71
C TRP A 61 -7.93 38.22 19.95
N HIS A 62 -8.62 37.09 20.09
CA HIS A 62 -8.26 35.82 19.48
C HIS A 62 -9.44 35.21 18.75
N LEU A 63 -9.14 34.55 17.63
CA LEU A 63 -10.07 33.70 16.90
C LEU A 63 -9.48 32.30 16.77
N SER A 64 -10.30 31.27 16.88
CA SER A 64 -9.86 29.88 16.79
C SER A 64 -10.97 28.94 16.31
N ASP A 65 -10.58 27.91 15.59
CA ASP A 65 -11.36 26.71 15.23
C ASP A 65 -11.07 25.51 16.17
N ASP A 66 -10.05 25.63 17.06
CA ASP A 66 -9.64 24.57 17.96
C ASP A 66 -10.09 24.84 19.42
N PRO A 67 -10.98 24.02 20.01
CA PRO A 67 -11.41 24.14 21.39
C PRO A 67 -10.28 23.94 22.42
N ASN A 68 -9.15 23.33 22.03
CA ASN A 68 -7.98 23.12 22.88
C ASN A 68 -6.94 24.25 22.75
N ASN A 69 -7.02 25.06 21.70
CA ASN A 69 -6.15 26.21 21.45
C ASN A 69 -6.95 27.45 21.10
N LEU A 70 -7.54 28.12 22.09
CA LEU A 70 -8.38 29.33 21.89
C LEU A 70 -7.61 30.60 21.48
N THR A 71 -6.30 30.50 21.30
CA THR A 71 -5.41 31.58 20.89
C THR A 71 -4.72 31.30 19.56
N LYS A 72 -5.31 30.47 18.71
CA LYS A 72 -4.73 30.00 17.46
C LYS A 72 -4.34 31.16 16.54
N TRP A 73 -5.20 32.18 16.42
CA TRP A 73 -4.91 33.40 15.70
C TRP A 73 -5.18 34.61 16.59
N ILE A 74 -4.36 35.66 16.50
CA ILE A 74 -4.44 36.89 17.31
C ILE A 74 -4.59 38.13 16.43
N PHE A 75 -5.55 39.00 16.74
CA PHE A 75 -5.63 40.32 16.12
C PHE A 75 -4.35 41.09 16.43
N PRO A 76 -3.64 41.61 15.41
CA PRO A 76 -2.35 42.28 15.59
C PRO A 76 -2.48 43.57 16.43
N ASP A 77 -1.39 43.95 17.11
CA ASP A 77 -1.33 45.15 17.91
C ASP A 77 -1.32 46.43 17.02
N GLU A 78 -0.85 46.33 15.79
CA GLU A 78 -0.81 47.38 14.79
C GLU A 78 -1.20 46.79 13.40
N PRO A 79 -2.05 47.47 12.59
CA PRO A 79 -2.73 48.73 12.87
C PRO A 79 -3.78 48.61 13.97
N GLU A 80 -4.24 49.73 14.50
CA GLU A 80 -5.38 49.80 15.42
C GLU A 80 -6.64 49.34 14.66
N ILE A 81 -7.31 48.32 15.16
CA ILE A 81 -8.50 47.70 14.56
C ILE A 81 -9.71 48.09 15.39
N GLU A 82 -10.41 49.07 14.89
CA GLU A 82 -11.59 49.69 15.48
C GLU A 82 -12.84 49.19 14.79
N LEU A 83 -13.84 48.73 15.52
CA LEU A 83 -15.13 48.30 15.00
C LEU A 83 -16.24 49.17 15.59
N GLU A 84 -16.76 50.07 14.78
CA GLU A 84 -17.83 51.01 15.15
C GLU A 84 -19.16 50.28 15.48
N PRO A 85 -20.07 50.91 16.26
CA PRO A 85 -21.41 50.38 16.49
C PRO A 85 -22.16 50.04 15.19
N GLY A 86 -22.53 48.79 15.02
CA GLY A 86 -23.24 48.29 13.85
C GLY A 86 -22.35 47.98 12.62
N GLU A 87 -21.05 48.04 12.77
CA GLU A 87 -20.08 47.73 11.70
C GLU A 87 -19.79 46.24 11.60
N PHE A 88 -19.42 45.81 10.40
CA PHE A 88 -19.01 44.48 10.06
C PHE A 88 -17.51 44.44 9.79
N LEU A 89 -16.85 43.30 10.04
CA LEU A 89 -15.45 43.04 9.71
C LEU A 89 -15.31 41.64 9.17
N ILE A 90 -14.80 41.52 7.94
CA ILE A 90 -14.54 40.23 7.30
C ILE A 90 -13.08 39.79 7.59
N LEU A 91 -12.89 38.52 7.91
CA LEU A 91 -11.62 37.86 8.10
C LEU A 91 -11.56 36.68 7.12
N ILE A 92 -10.48 36.58 6.37
CA ILE A 92 -10.26 35.54 5.35
C ILE A 92 -9.65 34.31 6.03
N ALA A 93 -10.23 33.16 5.82
CA ALA A 93 -9.84 31.92 6.46
C ALA A 93 -9.21 30.93 5.45
N ASP A 94 -8.04 31.29 4.95
CA ASP A 94 -7.28 30.60 3.90
C ASP A 94 -6.04 29.85 4.44
N GLY A 95 -5.52 30.23 5.61
CA GLY A 95 -4.29 29.70 6.17
C GLY A 95 -3.04 30.49 5.75
N GLU A 96 -3.18 31.63 5.06
CA GLU A 96 -2.12 32.40 4.41
C GLU A 96 -1.94 33.79 5.06
N GLU A 97 -1.44 33.83 6.32
CA GLU A 97 -1.27 35.07 7.13
C GLU A 97 -0.39 36.14 6.44
N ASP A 98 0.45 35.78 5.48
CA ASP A 98 1.33 36.67 4.75
C ASP A 98 0.62 37.48 3.67
N GLU A 99 -0.60 37.14 3.28
CA GLU A 99 -1.41 37.90 2.30
C GLU A 99 -2.07 39.15 2.92
N GLY A 100 -2.22 39.24 4.23
CA GLY A 100 -2.72 40.42 4.88
C GLY A 100 -3.12 40.34 6.34
N VAL A 101 -3.34 41.46 6.98
CA VAL A 101 -3.66 41.58 8.42
C VAL A 101 -4.98 40.93 8.84
N PHE A 102 -5.85 40.59 7.91
CA PHE A 102 -7.15 39.95 8.13
C PHE A 102 -7.22 38.55 7.56
N HIS A 103 -6.07 37.98 7.11
CA HIS A 103 -5.92 36.59 6.74
C HIS A 103 -5.57 35.75 7.96
N LEU A 104 -6.28 34.65 8.16
CA LEU A 104 -6.15 33.78 9.31
C LEU A 104 -5.10 32.67 9.03
N ASN A 105 -4.45 32.18 10.07
CA ASN A 105 -3.54 31.03 9.97
C ASN A 105 -4.26 29.66 9.93
N PHE A 106 -5.53 29.65 9.59
CA PHE A 106 -6.33 28.43 9.43
C PHE A 106 -7.44 28.65 8.39
N SER A 107 -7.82 27.58 7.72
CA SER A 107 -8.95 27.52 6.81
C SER A 107 -10.17 26.88 7.49
N LEU A 108 -11.38 27.12 6.94
CA LEU A 108 -12.61 26.58 7.48
C LEU A 108 -12.92 25.19 6.92
N SER A 109 -13.53 24.35 7.75
CA SER A 109 -14.02 23.04 7.30
C SER A 109 -15.42 23.17 6.69
N GLN A 110 -15.58 22.84 5.42
CA GLN A 110 -16.90 22.76 4.79
C GLN A 110 -17.84 21.77 5.50
N THR A 111 -17.32 20.74 6.15
CA THR A 111 -18.14 19.74 6.86
C THR A 111 -18.68 20.23 8.20
N GLY A 112 -18.26 21.42 8.63
CA GLY A 112 -18.70 22.06 9.87
C GLY A 112 -17.68 21.94 11.00
N GLU A 113 -17.62 22.96 11.81
CA GLU A 113 -16.76 23.04 12.99
C GLU A 113 -17.25 24.10 13.99
N GLN A 114 -16.56 24.24 15.10
CA GLN A 114 -16.86 25.22 16.13
C GLN A 114 -15.84 26.34 16.10
N LEU A 115 -16.32 27.60 16.06
CA LEU A 115 -15.50 28.79 16.07
C LEU A 115 -15.62 29.52 17.40
N PHE A 116 -14.52 30.08 17.89
CA PHE A 116 -14.40 30.78 19.16
C PHE A 116 -13.80 32.16 18.97
N LEU A 117 -14.51 33.19 19.42
CA LEU A 117 -13.99 34.55 19.55
C LEU A 117 -13.69 34.84 21.02
N SER A 118 -12.47 35.19 21.36
CA SER A 118 -12.00 35.34 22.74
C SER A 118 -11.32 36.70 22.94
N GLN A 119 -11.63 37.34 24.05
CA GLN A 119 -10.98 38.59 24.50
C GLN A 119 -9.73 38.34 25.34
N GLN A 120 -9.68 37.19 26.05
CA GLN A 120 -8.56 36.72 26.85
C GLN A 120 -8.36 35.23 26.68
N ILE A 121 -7.13 34.76 26.94
CA ILE A 121 -6.81 33.34 26.90
C ILE A 121 -7.77 32.52 27.76
N GLY A 122 -8.50 31.59 27.16
CA GLY A 122 -9.30 30.56 27.84
C GLY A 122 -10.76 30.90 28.12
N THR A 123 -11.29 32.06 27.71
CA THR A 123 -12.71 32.41 27.89
C THR A 123 -13.29 33.05 26.65
N PRO A 124 -14.01 32.30 25.77
CA PRO A 124 -14.67 32.87 24.60
C PRO A 124 -15.73 33.89 25.01
N VAL A 125 -15.78 35.02 24.31
CA VAL A 125 -16.86 36.01 24.41
C VAL A 125 -18.03 35.64 23.49
N HIS A 126 -17.73 34.97 22.40
CA HIS A 126 -18.72 34.42 21.49
C HIS A 126 -18.19 33.08 20.91
N GLN A 127 -19.12 32.19 20.63
CA GLN A 127 -18.81 30.92 19.95
C GLN A 127 -20.01 30.53 19.09
N VAL A 128 -19.73 29.91 17.96
CA VAL A 128 -20.75 29.35 17.06
C VAL A 128 -20.34 27.94 16.67
N LEU A 129 -21.33 27.12 16.37
CA LEU A 129 -21.16 25.84 15.71
C LEU A 129 -21.90 25.94 14.38
N TYR A 130 -21.23 25.63 13.29
CA TYR A 130 -21.88 25.45 12.03
C TYR A 130 -21.72 23.98 11.58
N GLU A 131 -22.67 23.50 10.81
CA GLU A 131 -22.65 22.17 10.21
C GLU A 131 -22.20 22.30 8.74
N PHE A 132 -22.40 21.27 7.93
CA PHE A 132 -21.99 21.28 6.53
C PHE A 132 -22.44 22.57 5.81
N ASN A 133 -21.47 23.26 5.15
CA ASN A 133 -21.72 24.49 4.38
C ASN A 133 -21.78 24.16 2.89
N TRP A 134 -22.85 24.58 2.24
CA TRP A 134 -22.99 24.45 0.78
C TRP A 134 -22.26 25.57 0.09
N GLN A 135 -21.78 25.30 -1.10
CA GLN A 135 -21.11 26.30 -1.92
C GLN A 135 -21.96 27.58 -2.03
N ASP A 136 -21.37 28.73 -1.76
CA ASP A 136 -21.98 30.07 -1.75
C ASP A 136 -23.15 30.28 -0.77
N TYR A 137 -23.43 29.31 0.10
CA TYR A 137 -24.28 29.48 1.29
C TYR A 137 -23.42 29.96 2.47
N SER A 138 -24.07 30.48 3.49
CA SER A 138 -23.40 30.89 4.73
C SER A 138 -24.17 30.42 5.96
N TRP A 139 -23.48 30.29 7.08
CA TRP A 139 -24.08 30.13 8.39
C TRP A 139 -24.09 31.50 9.10
N GLY A 140 -25.25 31.99 9.48
CA GLY A 140 -25.36 33.31 10.05
C GLY A 140 -26.62 33.52 10.88
N TYR A 141 -26.69 34.69 11.50
CA TYR A 141 -27.90 35.15 12.20
C TYR A 141 -28.91 35.69 11.20
N ASP A 142 -30.08 35.05 11.12
CA ASP A 142 -31.19 35.50 10.27
C ASP A 142 -31.86 36.79 10.76
N GLU A 143 -32.84 37.28 10.00
CA GLU A 143 -33.62 38.49 10.35
C GLU A 143 -34.33 38.41 11.72
N ASN A 144 -34.52 37.21 12.25
CA ASN A 144 -35.14 36.95 13.55
C ASN A 144 -34.09 36.67 14.64
N ASN A 145 -32.79 36.88 14.35
CA ASN A 145 -31.66 36.64 15.22
C ASN A 145 -31.53 35.14 15.66
N ASN A 146 -31.87 34.19 14.76
CA ASN A 146 -31.60 32.80 14.93
C ASN A 146 -30.34 32.43 14.12
N TRP A 147 -29.42 31.70 14.73
CA TRP A 147 -28.27 31.14 14.04
C TRP A 147 -28.69 29.92 13.20
N GLY A 148 -28.30 29.89 11.93
CA GLY A 148 -28.62 28.81 11.03
C GLY A 148 -28.11 29.07 9.61
N LEU A 149 -28.31 28.08 8.72
CA LEU A 149 -27.90 28.16 7.32
C LEU A 149 -28.76 29.17 6.56
N LEU A 150 -28.11 30.09 5.84
CA LEU A 150 -28.70 31.08 4.98
C LEU A 150 -28.48 30.74 3.52
N GLU A 151 -29.48 30.95 2.66
CA GLU A 151 -29.38 30.61 1.22
C GLU A 151 -28.49 31.59 0.44
N GLN A 152 -28.17 32.71 1.01
CA GLN A 152 -27.36 33.75 0.39
C GLN A 152 -26.45 34.37 1.41
N ALA A 153 -25.17 34.33 1.16
CA ALA A 153 -24.16 35.07 1.91
C ALA A 153 -24.34 36.60 1.72
N SER A 154 -24.03 37.33 2.76
CA SER A 154 -24.25 38.81 2.79
C SER A 154 -23.04 39.57 3.38
N PRO A 155 -21.81 39.33 2.84
CA PRO A 155 -20.58 39.91 3.37
C PRO A 155 -20.67 41.44 3.44
N ASP A 156 -20.21 42.04 4.55
CA ASP A 156 -20.23 43.48 4.85
C ASP A 156 -21.63 44.08 4.85
N ASN A 157 -22.65 43.24 5.08
CA ASN A 157 -24.05 43.72 5.13
C ASN A 157 -24.84 42.92 6.18
N GLN A 158 -26.03 43.45 6.53
CA GLN A 158 -26.96 42.71 7.35
C GLN A 158 -27.44 41.43 6.65
N ASN A 159 -27.40 40.31 7.34
CA ASN A 159 -27.85 39.03 6.81
C ASN A 159 -29.32 39.08 6.39
N ILE A 160 -29.62 38.43 5.28
CA ILE A 160 -30.94 38.50 4.61
C ILE A 160 -31.60 37.10 4.66
N GLY A 161 -32.93 37.09 4.92
CA GLY A 161 -33.73 35.86 4.86
C GLY A 161 -33.94 35.19 6.22
N VAL A 162 -34.50 33.99 6.18
CA VAL A 162 -34.82 33.20 7.37
C VAL A 162 -33.96 31.92 7.31
N SER A 163 -33.33 31.59 8.41
CA SER A 163 -32.51 30.40 8.51
C SER A 163 -33.30 29.11 8.27
N LEU A 164 -32.71 28.20 7.51
CA LEU A 164 -33.28 26.90 7.28
C LEU A 164 -33.10 26.00 8.50
N ASN A 165 -34.04 25.09 8.70
CA ASN A 165 -34.08 24.22 9.88
C ASN A 165 -33.28 22.92 9.65
N GLY A 166 -31.99 23.06 9.47
CA GLY A 166 -31.08 21.96 9.11
C GLY A 166 -31.24 21.49 7.66
N SER A 167 -30.59 20.39 7.31
CA SER A 167 -30.64 19.76 5.99
C SER A 167 -31.63 18.60 5.92
N ALA A 168 -32.16 18.31 4.75
CA ALA A 168 -32.93 17.11 4.50
C ALA A 168 -31.99 15.89 4.57
N ASN A 169 -32.50 14.73 4.98
CA ASN A 169 -31.73 13.50 4.90
C ASN A 169 -31.64 13.02 3.45
N SER A 170 -30.49 12.48 3.05
CA SER A 170 -30.30 11.89 1.71
C SER A 170 -31.30 10.76 1.45
N ALA A 171 -31.57 10.50 0.18
CA ALA A 171 -32.45 9.41 -0.24
C ALA A 171 -31.85 8.05 0.12
N VAL A 172 -32.71 7.12 0.52
CA VAL A 172 -32.36 5.71 0.75
C VAL A 172 -32.64 4.92 -0.52
N TYR A 173 -31.63 4.25 -1.01
CA TYR A 173 -31.68 3.39 -2.19
C TYR A 173 -32.09 1.96 -1.80
N SER A 174 -32.99 1.33 -2.56
CA SER A 174 -33.40 -0.06 -2.32
C SER A 174 -32.29 -1.09 -2.56
N GLN A 175 -31.26 -0.70 -3.30
CA GLN A 175 -30.08 -1.50 -3.56
C GLN A 175 -28.84 -0.58 -3.60
N VAL A 176 -27.80 -0.99 -2.92
CA VAL A 176 -26.48 -0.34 -3.01
C VAL A 176 -25.85 -0.63 -4.37
N GLY A 177 -24.87 0.19 -4.76
CA GLY A 177 -24.13 -0.01 -6.00
C GLY A 177 -23.52 -1.42 -6.08
N ALA A 178 -23.58 -1.99 -7.26
CA ALA A 178 -23.14 -3.37 -7.48
C ALA A 178 -22.82 -3.66 -8.95
N LEU A 179 -22.03 -4.72 -9.18
CA LEU A 179 -22.02 -5.38 -10.46
C LEU A 179 -23.23 -6.29 -10.61
N LEU A 180 -23.91 -6.16 -11.74
CA LEU A 180 -25.18 -6.79 -11.98
C LEU A 180 -25.11 -7.74 -13.18
N SER A 181 -25.77 -8.88 -13.06
CA SER A 181 -25.95 -9.84 -14.16
C SER A 181 -27.28 -9.70 -14.89
N SER A 182 -28.23 -8.92 -14.33
CA SER A 182 -29.56 -8.74 -14.89
C SER A 182 -30.17 -7.40 -14.50
N PRO A 183 -31.00 -6.79 -15.36
CA PRO A 183 -31.73 -5.57 -15.07
C PRO A 183 -32.62 -5.69 -13.81
N PHE A 184 -32.84 -4.56 -13.13
CA PHE A 184 -33.72 -4.46 -11.98
C PHE A 184 -34.41 -3.09 -11.89
N GLU A 185 -35.39 -2.96 -10.98
CA GLU A 185 -36.10 -1.71 -10.70
C GLU A 185 -35.57 -1.10 -9.39
N LEU A 186 -34.92 0.05 -9.47
CA LEU A 186 -34.40 0.77 -8.32
C LEU A 186 -35.48 1.63 -7.68
N SER A 187 -35.69 1.46 -6.39
CA SER A 187 -36.56 2.34 -5.61
C SER A 187 -35.79 3.27 -4.71
N LEU A 188 -36.22 4.54 -4.68
CA LEU A 188 -35.70 5.57 -3.79
C LEU A 188 -36.77 5.92 -2.73
N SER A 189 -36.36 6.26 -1.52
CA SER A 189 -37.26 6.72 -0.47
C SER A 189 -36.61 7.84 0.37
N ALA A 190 -37.45 8.76 0.87
CA ALA A 190 -37.09 9.86 1.74
C ALA A 190 -38.13 10.11 2.82
N ALA A 191 -37.97 11.14 3.63
CA ALA A 191 -38.96 11.55 4.65
C ALA A 191 -40.34 11.83 4.02
N PRO A 192 -41.45 11.54 4.73
CA PRO A 192 -42.79 11.81 4.20
C PRO A 192 -42.99 13.27 3.83
N GLY A 193 -43.34 13.53 2.59
CA GLY A 193 -43.59 14.88 2.07
C GLY A 193 -42.37 15.57 1.44
N ALA A 194 -41.19 14.95 1.50
CA ALA A 194 -40.01 15.42 0.78
C ALA A 194 -40.04 14.97 -0.69
N ASN A 195 -39.47 15.78 -1.57
CA ASN A 195 -39.30 15.47 -2.99
C ASN A 195 -37.89 14.93 -3.21
N ILE A 196 -37.76 13.85 -4.00
CA ILE A 196 -36.50 13.33 -4.46
C ILE A 196 -36.33 13.71 -5.93
N TYR A 197 -35.31 14.49 -6.26
CA TYR A 197 -34.89 14.70 -7.64
C TYR A 197 -33.68 13.85 -7.95
N TYR A 198 -33.59 13.35 -9.17
CA TYR A 198 -32.50 12.46 -9.56
C TYR A 198 -32.03 12.68 -10.99
N THR A 199 -30.78 12.31 -11.27
CA THR A 199 -30.16 12.26 -12.59
C THR A 199 -29.53 10.90 -12.84
N THR A 200 -29.36 10.54 -14.11
CA THR A 200 -28.67 9.31 -14.55
C THR A 200 -27.59 9.60 -15.59
N ASP A 201 -27.34 10.85 -15.88
CA ASP A 201 -26.41 11.36 -16.89
C ASP A 201 -25.14 11.98 -16.30
N GLY A 202 -24.92 11.84 -14.98
CA GLY A 202 -23.77 12.38 -14.28
C GLY A 202 -23.89 13.83 -13.86
N THR A 203 -24.99 14.54 -14.21
CA THR A 203 -25.25 15.91 -13.75
C THR A 203 -25.67 15.97 -12.28
N ILE A 204 -25.52 17.12 -11.63
CA ILE A 204 -25.95 17.31 -10.24
C ILE A 204 -27.46 17.46 -10.18
N PRO A 205 -28.21 16.67 -9.39
CA PRO A 205 -29.67 16.82 -9.26
C PRO A 205 -30.07 18.13 -8.58
N ASP A 206 -31.01 18.83 -9.19
CA ASP A 206 -31.67 20.03 -8.69
C ASP A 206 -33.19 19.96 -8.90
N GLU A 207 -33.94 21.01 -8.55
CA GLU A 207 -35.40 21.06 -8.71
C GLU A 207 -35.88 21.06 -10.17
N SER A 208 -34.97 21.25 -11.14
CA SER A 208 -35.25 21.12 -12.58
C SER A 208 -35.08 19.70 -13.11
N SER A 209 -34.41 18.84 -12.34
CA SER A 209 -34.12 17.44 -12.67
C SER A 209 -35.39 16.57 -12.58
N ALA A 210 -35.28 15.29 -12.93
CA ALA A 210 -36.36 14.35 -12.88
C ALA A 210 -36.89 14.13 -11.44
N LEU A 211 -38.17 14.38 -11.19
CA LEU A 211 -38.81 14.10 -9.92
C LEU A 211 -39.11 12.57 -9.80
N TYR A 212 -38.56 11.96 -8.75
CA TYR A 212 -38.83 10.54 -8.50
C TYR A 212 -40.28 10.28 -8.12
N SER A 213 -40.94 9.41 -8.86
CA SER A 213 -42.32 9.03 -8.63
C SER A 213 -42.64 7.53 -8.83
N THR A 214 -41.77 6.82 -9.53
CA THR A 214 -41.85 5.38 -9.83
C THR A 214 -40.46 4.80 -9.83
N PRO A 215 -40.30 3.47 -9.58
CA PRO A 215 -38.98 2.83 -9.66
C PRO A 215 -38.25 3.12 -10.97
N ILE A 216 -36.93 3.30 -10.88
CA ILE A 216 -36.07 3.62 -12.01
C ILE A 216 -35.57 2.29 -12.61
N PRO A 217 -35.84 2.01 -13.90
CA PRO A 217 -35.31 0.81 -14.54
C PRO A 217 -33.78 0.94 -14.76
N ILE A 218 -33.02 0.01 -14.20
CA ILE A 218 -31.60 -0.09 -14.39
C ILE A 218 -31.31 -1.29 -15.28
N SER A 219 -30.91 -1.07 -16.53
CA SER A 219 -30.67 -2.09 -17.55
C SER A 219 -29.33 -1.98 -18.28
N GLU A 220 -28.57 -0.95 -18.00
CA GLU A 220 -27.23 -0.66 -18.53
C GLU A 220 -26.41 0.03 -17.44
N ASN A 221 -25.09 0.16 -17.66
CA ASN A 221 -24.21 0.85 -16.74
C ASN A 221 -24.76 2.23 -16.42
N THR A 222 -25.07 2.48 -15.17
CA THR A 222 -25.79 3.69 -14.75
C THR A 222 -25.35 4.11 -13.35
N THR A 223 -25.04 5.40 -13.17
CA THR A 223 -24.99 6.00 -11.85
C THR A 223 -26.26 6.82 -11.63
N VAL A 224 -26.95 6.51 -10.56
CA VAL A 224 -28.12 7.31 -10.13
C VAL A 224 -27.64 8.25 -9.05
N ARG A 225 -27.70 9.55 -9.32
CA ARG A 225 -27.51 10.62 -8.34
C ARG A 225 -28.85 11.11 -7.86
N SER A 226 -28.99 11.43 -6.59
CA SER A 226 -30.20 11.97 -6.05
C SER A 226 -29.96 13.03 -4.98
N ARG A 227 -30.91 13.94 -4.86
CA ARG A 227 -30.97 14.97 -3.82
C ARG A 227 -32.40 15.11 -3.32
N VAL A 228 -32.55 15.28 -2.02
CA VAL A 228 -33.85 15.40 -1.36
C VAL A 228 -34.12 16.84 -1.00
N PHE A 229 -35.29 17.33 -1.35
CA PHE A 229 -35.79 18.67 -1.07
C PHE A 229 -36.98 18.57 -0.12
N GLU A 230 -36.87 19.19 1.04
CA GLU A 230 -37.90 19.19 2.08
C GLU A 230 -38.21 20.65 2.46
N ALA A 231 -39.45 21.02 2.50
CA ALA A 231 -39.88 22.41 2.76
C ALA A 231 -39.35 22.91 4.12
N GLY A 232 -38.64 24.05 4.12
CA GLY A 232 -38.04 24.67 5.30
C GLY A 232 -36.72 24.04 5.75
N LYS A 233 -36.15 23.13 4.98
CA LYS A 233 -34.82 22.58 5.14
C LYS A 233 -33.97 22.84 3.92
N HIS A 234 -32.68 22.84 4.13
CA HIS A 234 -31.70 22.80 3.06
C HIS A 234 -31.83 21.48 2.27
N PRO A 235 -31.55 21.44 0.97
CA PRO A 235 -31.44 20.20 0.22
C PRO A 235 -30.46 19.22 0.87
N SER A 236 -30.71 17.91 0.75
CA SER A 236 -29.79 16.90 1.29
C SER A 236 -28.43 16.96 0.62
N LYS A 237 -27.39 16.39 1.27
CA LYS A 237 -26.19 16.00 0.54
C LYS A 237 -26.58 15.13 -0.65
N MET A 238 -25.85 15.26 -1.76
CA MET A 238 -26.05 14.39 -2.91
C MET A 238 -25.71 12.95 -2.49
N ALA A 239 -26.56 12.03 -2.87
CA ALA A 239 -26.30 10.60 -2.75
C ALA A 239 -26.18 10.00 -4.15
N ALA A 240 -25.28 9.06 -4.32
CA ALA A 240 -25.09 8.37 -5.59
C ALA A 240 -24.93 6.86 -5.37
N GLN A 241 -25.35 6.08 -6.37
CA GLN A 241 -25.09 4.64 -6.43
C GLN A 241 -24.80 4.24 -7.87
N SER A 242 -23.74 3.47 -8.08
CA SER A 242 -23.27 3.03 -9.39
C SER A 242 -23.62 1.56 -9.62
N TYR A 243 -24.26 1.28 -10.73
CA TYR A 243 -24.70 -0.05 -11.16
C TYR A 243 -24.03 -0.39 -12.49
N LEU A 244 -23.20 -1.43 -12.50
CA LEU A 244 -22.43 -1.84 -13.67
C LEU A 244 -22.85 -3.25 -14.12
N PHE A 245 -22.95 -3.48 -15.43
CA PHE A 245 -23.27 -4.77 -16.04
C PHE A 245 -22.02 -5.33 -16.72
N GLU A 246 -21.09 -5.78 -15.88
CA GLU A 246 -19.83 -6.34 -16.33
C GLU A 246 -19.76 -7.84 -16.01
N ASN A 247 -19.33 -8.64 -16.99
CA ASN A 247 -19.34 -10.10 -16.86
C ASN A 247 -17.97 -10.76 -16.68
N ASN A 248 -16.88 -10.02 -16.97
CA ASN A 248 -15.50 -10.54 -16.91
C ASN A 248 -14.63 -9.51 -16.19
N ILE A 249 -14.65 -9.54 -14.89
CA ILE A 249 -13.78 -8.71 -14.06
C ILE A 249 -12.63 -9.57 -13.60
N ASN A 250 -11.42 -9.11 -13.86
CA ASN A 250 -10.21 -9.75 -13.41
C ASN A 250 -9.46 -8.85 -12.40
N ASN A 251 -9.61 -7.54 -12.53
CA ASN A 251 -9.07 -6.54 -11.61
C ASN A 251 -10.18 -5.69 -11.00
N PRO A 252 -9.99 -5.11 -9.81
CA PRO A 252 -10.92 -4.18 -9.19
C PRO A 252 -11.37 -3.08 -10.15
N ILE A 253 -12.57 -2.52 -9.90
CA ILE A 253 -13.09 -1.41 -10.69
C ILE A 253 -13.10 -0.13 -9.86
N ILE A 254 -12.66 0.96 -10.47
CA ILE A 254 -12.98 2.32 -10.04
C ILE A 254 -13.93 2.90 -11.07
N HIS A 255 -15.10 3.31 -10.63
CA HIS A 255 -16.09 3.98 -11.47
C HIS A 255 -16.22 5.44 -11.05
N LEU A 256 -15.98 6.33 -11.99
CA LEU A 256 -16.12 7.78 -11.81
C LEU A 256 -17.38 8.25 -12.54
N ALA A 257 -18.33 8.82 -11.79
CA ALA A 257 -19.46 9.51 -12.39
C ALA A 257 -19.29 11.02 -12.23
N CYS A 258 -19.47 11.78 -13.30
CA CYS A 258 -19.33 13.24 -13.33
C CYS A 258 -20.18 13.84 -14.46
N ASP A 259 -20.33 15.14 -14.43
CA ASP A 259 -20.95 15.87 -15.54
C ASP A 259 -20.11 15.65 -16.82
N PRO A 260 -20.67 15.05 -17.89
CA PRO A 260 -19.94 14.83 -19.12
C PRO A 260 -19.37 16.11 -19.75
N ALA A 261 -20.03 17.26 -19.56
CA ALA A 261 -19.53 18.53 -20.08
C ALA A 261 -18.24 18.97 -19.39
N MET A 262 -18.11 18.68 -18.09
CA MET A 262 -16.90 19.00 -17.31
C MET A 262 -15.78 17.98 -17.56
N PHE A 263 -16.09 16.76 -17.96
CA PHE A 263 -15.09 15.73 -18.23
C PHE A 263 -14.54 15.85 -19.67
N ASN A 264 -15.38 15.62 -20.68
CA ASN A 264 -14.97 15.56 -22.10
C ASN A 264 -15.68 16.59 -23.00
N GLY A 265 -16.37 17.59 -22.41
CA GLY A 265 -16.90 18.75 -23.14
C GLY A 265 -15.77 19.67 -23.67
N PRO A 266 -16.10 20.72 -24.42
CA PRO A 266 -15.10 21.64 -24.98
C PRO A 266 -14.17 22.28 -23.92
N GLU A 267 -14.68 22.51 -22.71
CA GLU A 267 -13.93 23.03 -21.55
C GLU A 267 -13.63 21.92 -20.52
N GLY A 268 -13.90 20.67 -20.86
CA GLY A 268 -13.70 19.52 -19.97
C GLY A 268 -12.22 19.19 -19.77
N ILE A 269 -11.89 18.59 -18.64
CA ILE A 269 -10.51 18.31 -18.23
C ILE A 269 -9.76 17.38 -19.19
N ASP A 270 -10.45 16.45 -19.83
CA ASP A 270 -9.85 15.52 -20.80
C ASP A 270 -9.38 16.25 -22.08
N ASN A 271 -10.14 17.23 -22.53
CA ASN A 271 -9.78 18.05 -23.68
C ASN A 271 -8.81 19.21 -23.35
N ASN A 272 -8.72 19.60 -22.09
CA ASN A 272 -7.89 20.71 -21.59
C ASN A 272 -6.89 20.23 -20.56
N ALA A 273 -6.15 19.17 -20.87
CA ALA A 273 -5.22 18.46 -19.96
C ALA A 273 -4.12 19.35 -19.37
N PHE A 274 -3.86 20.51 -19.94
CA PHE A 274 -2.90 21.51 -19.44
C PHE A 274 -3.53 22.56 -18.52
N SER A 275 -4.87 22.54 -18.38
CA SER A 275 -5.53 23.37 -17.38
C SER A 275 -5.39 22.75 -16.01
N ASP A 276 -5.18 23.56 -15.00
CA ASP A 276 -5.12 23.09 -13.61
C ASP A 276 -6.53 22.88 -13.01
N THR A 277 -7.51 22.59 -13.86
CA THR A 277 -8.92 22.45 -13.49
C THR A 277 -9.16 21.14 -12.73
N GLU A 278 -9.78 21.21 -11.58
CA GLU A 278 -10.31 20.09 -10.81
C GLU A 278 -11.84 20.03 -10.97
N ILE A 279 -12.38 18.84 -11.19
CA ILE A 279 -13.83 18.62 -11.29
C ILE A 279 -14.28 17.61 -10.23
N MET A 280 -15.52 17.78 -9.77
CA MET A 280 -16.14 16.87 -8.81
C MET A 280 -16.63 15.61 -9.49
N VAL A 281 -16.31 14.45 -8.89
CA VAL A 281 -16.75 13.13 -9.33
C VAL A 281 -17.33 12.32 -8.16
N ASP A 282 -18.27 11.42 -8.43
CA ASP A 282 -18.58 10.31 -7.54
C ASP A 282 -17.63 9.16 -7.87
N ALA A 283 -16.76 8.80 -6.94
CA ALA A 283 -15.85 7.68 -7.07
C ALA A 283 -16.39 6.46 -6.32
N ALA A 284 -16.74 5.41 -7.05
CA ALA A 284 -17.18 4.13 -6.52
C ALA A 284 -16.08 3.08 -6.74
N PHE A 285 -15.73 2.36 -5.67
CA PHE A 285 -14.69 1.33 -5.66
C PHE A 285 -15.32 -0.05 -5.53
N PHE A 286 -14.97 -0.95 -6.43
CA PHE A 286 -15.46 -2.34 -6.43
C PHE A 286 -14.26 -3.28 -6.34
N ASP A 287 -14.36 -4.29 -5.49
CA ASP A 287 -13.33 -5.31 -5.35
C ASP A 287 -13.31 -6.31 -6.52
N GLU A 288 -12.41 -7.28 -6.46
CA GLU A 288 -12.25 -8.33 -7.48
C GLU A 288 -13.49 -9.25 -7.61
N LEU A 289 -14.37 -9.25 -6.61
CA LEU A 289 -15.63 -9.97 -6.61
C LEU A 289 -16.79 -9.13 -7.17
N GLY A 290 -16.52 -7.86 -7.49
CA GLY A 290 -17.52 -6.93 -7.95
C GLY A 290 -18.44 -6.39 -6.86
N ILE A 291 -18.01 -6.46 -5.61
CA ILE A 291 -18.72 -5.87 -4.47
C ILE A 291 -18.25 -4.43 -4.31
N GLN A 292 -19.19 -3.49 -4.25
CA GLN A 292 -18.86 -2.11 -3.96
C GLN A 292 -18.36 -2.00 -2.52
N SER A 293 -17.07 -1.74 -2.36
CA SER A 293 -16.43 -1.60 -1.05
C SER A 293 -16.55 -0.19 -0.48
N HIS A 294 -16.55 0.83 -1.35
CA HIS A 294 -16.63 2.24 -0.95
C HIS A 294 -17.22 3.11 -2.05
N GLN A 295 -17.77 4.26 -1.68
CA GLN A 295 -18.15 5.34 -2.59
C GLN A 295 -18.14 6.68 -1.86
N GLN A 296 -17.49 7.68 -2.45
CA GLN A 296 -17.55 9.05 -1.97
C GLN A 296 -17.35 10.05 -3.11
N MET A 297 -17.68 11.31 -2.85
CA MET A 297 -17.38 12.41 -3.75
C MET A 297 -15.91 12.80 -3.60
N MET A 298 -15.25 13.01 -4.72
CA MET A 298 -13.82 13.34 -4.81
C MET A 298 -13.59 14.41 -5.88
N GLY A 299 -12.46 15.10 -5.80
CA GLY A 299 -11.94 15.89 -6.90
C GLY A 299 -11.20 15.00 -7.90
N LEU A 300 -11.36 15.28 -9.19
CA LEU A 300 -10.64 14.65 -10.28
C LEU A 300 -9.90 15.72 -11.09
N LYS A 301 -8.60 15.50 -11.31
CA LYS A 301 -7.74 16.39 -12.08
C LYS A 301 -6.82 15.56 -12.97
N VAL A 302 -6.45 16.08 -14.13
CA VAL A 302 -5.43 15.42 -14.96
C VAL A 302 -4.09 15.43 -14.26
N HIS A 303 -3.40 14.30 -14.27
CA HIS A 303 -2.06 14.15 -13.70
C HIS A 303 -1.01 14.35 -14.77
N ALA A 304 -0.14 15.33 -14.58
CA ALA A 304 0.88 15.77 -15.51
C ALA A 304 0.33 16.26 -16.88
N ALA A 305 1.12 17.00 -17.60
CA ALA A 305 0.81 17.41 -18.96
C ALA A 305 1.00 16.24 -19.94
N ASP A 306 0.16 15.22 -19.83
CA ASP A 306 0.22 14.04 -20.70
C ASP A 306 -0.40 14.34 -22.07
N PHE A 307 0.37 14.16 -23.13
CA PHE A 307 -0.07 14.34 -24.52
C PHE A 307 -0.82 13.13 -25.09
N ARG A 308 -1.04 12.08 -24.29
CA ARG A 308 -1.68 10.83 -24.70
C ARG A 308 -3.19 10.96 -24.67
N ASP A 309 -3.86 10.15 -25.50
CA ASP A 309 -5.32 10.10 -25.49
C ASP A 309 -5.85 9.48 -24.19
N GLN A 310 -5.19 8.45 -23.64
CA GLN A 310 -5.45 7.91 -22.32
C GLN A 310 -4.71 8.76 -21.27
N ARG A 311 -5.43 9.60 -20.53
CA ARG A 311 -4.86 10.48 -19.50
C ARG A 311 -4.62 9.73 -18.20
N SER A 312 -3.60 10.15 -17.45
CA SER A 312 -3.48 9.86 -16.03
C SER A 312 -4.29 10.88 -15.22
N PHE A 313 -4.85 10.44 -14.09
CA PHE A 313 -5.68 11.30 -13.24
C PHE A 313 -5.19 11.31 -11.79
N ARG A 314 -5.48 12.41 -11.09
CA ARG A 314 -5.37 12.52 -9.63
C ARG A 314 -6.76 12.53 -9.02
N LEU A 315 -6.95 11.72 -7.98
CA LEU A 315 -8.14 11.75 -7.15
C LEU A 315 -7.82 12.44 -5.83
N TYR A 316 -8.66 13.37 -5.40
CA TYR A 316 -8.50 14.14 -4.18
C TYR A 316 -9.71 13.94 -3.26
N ALA A 317 -9.46 13.48 -2.03
CA ALA A 317 -10.44 13.55 -0.97
C ALA A 317 -10.34 14.95 -0.33
N ARG A 318 -11.37 15.78 -0.54
CA ARG A 318 -11.43 17.15 -0.02
C ARG A 318 -12.72 17.40 0.73
N GLY A 319 -12.64 18.17 1.81
CA GLY A 319 -13.80 18.59 2.60
C GLY A 319 -14.90 19.27 1.79
N GLU A 320 -14.52 20.04 0.76
CA GLU A 320 -15.45 20.70 -0.17
C GLU A 320 -16.36 19.72 -0.93
N TYR A 321 -15.92 18.49 -1.14
CA TYR A 321 -16.75 17.42 -1.77
C TYR A 321 -17.47 16.54 -0.74
N GLY A 322 -17.09 16.63 0.53
CA GLY A 322 -17.70 15.86 1.62
C GLY A 322 -16.69 15.33 2.63
N GLU A 323 -16.09 14.19 2.39
CA GLU A 323 -15.07 13.63 3.28
C GLU A 323 -13.68 14.08 2.84
N SER A 324 -12.90 14.63 3.79
CA SER A 324 -11.54 15.11 3.50
C SER A 324 -10.47 13.99 3.43
N VAL A 325 -10.89 12.75 3.62
CA VAL A 325 -10.05 11.54 3.60
C VAL A 325 -10.83 10.41 2.95
N LEU A 326 -10.19 9.64 2.09
CA LEU A 326 -10.66 8.34 1.65
C LEU A 326 -10.25 7.31 2.70
N ASN A 327 -11.20 6.83 3.51
CA ASN A 327 -10.95 5.87 4.58
C ASN A 327 -11.37 4.47 4.15
N MET A 328 -10.46 3.73 3.53
CA MET A 328 -10.65 2.35 3.12
C MET A 328 -9.29 1.67 2.86
N PRO A 329 -9.19 0.34 3.01
CA PRO A 329 -7.96 -0.40 2.66
C PRO A 329 -7.83 -0.46 1.12
N VAL A 330 -7.13 0.52 0.54
CA VAL A 330 -6.90 0.61 -0.91
C VAL A 330 -5.85 -0.42 -1.35
N PHE A 331 -4.74 -0.49 -0.61
CA PHE A 331 -3.60 -1.37 -0.90
C PHE A 331 -3.44 -2.40 0.23
N ASN A 332 -3.24 -3.66 -0.15
CA ASN A 332 -3.12 -4.76 0.81
C ASN A 332 -1.79 -4.78 1.57
N ASP A 333 -0.80 -4.06 1.05
CA ASP A 333 0.57 -3.93 1.56
C ASP A 333 0.78 -2.64 2.37
N ARG A 334 -0.30 -2.07 2.89
CA ARG A 334 -0.29 -0.90 3.77
C ARG A 334 -1.06 -1.19 5.04
N ASP A 335 -0.55 -0.70 6.15
CA ASP A 335 -1.14 -0.81 7.49
C ASP A 335 -2.05 0.39 7.84
N TYR A 336 -2.18 1.37 6.93
CA TYR A 336 -3.06 2.53 7.04
C TYR A 336 -4.15 2.55 5.96
N ASN A 337 -5.24 3.26 6.25
CA ASN A 337 -6.43 3.31 5.39
C ASN A 337 -6.82 4.75 4.99
N ASP A 338 -6.03 5.73 5.40
CA ASP A 338 -6.35 7.15 5.24
C ASP A 338 -5.59 7.76 4.06
N TYR A 339 -6.29 8.01 2.96
CA TYR A 339 -5.69 8.58 1.75
C TYR A 339 -6.29 9.95 1.45
N LYS A 340 -5.44 10.96 1.36
CA LYS A 340 -5.83 12.30 0.88
C LYS A 340 -5.87 12.36 -0.66
N ARG A 341 -4.98 11.62 -1.30
CA ARG A 341 -4.76 11.68 -2.75
C ARG A 341 -4.33 10.33 -3.28
N LEU A 342 -4.84 10.00 -4.47
CA LEU A 342 -4.44 8.82 -5.24
C LEU A 342 -4.17 9.22 -6.69
N ILE A 343 -3.38 8.41 -7.39
CA ILE A 343 -3.12 8.59 -8.83
C ILE A 343 -3.64 7.38 -9.58
N LEU A 344 -4.43 7.61 -10.62
CA LEU A 344 -4.76 6.65 -11.66
C LEU A 344 -3.75 6.86 -12.80
N ARG A 345 -2.69 6.02 -12.84
CA ARG A 345 -1.59 6.17 -13.79
C ARG A 345 -1.81 5.27 -15.01
N ASN A 346 -1.72 5.84 -16.20
CA ASN A 346 -1.83 5.16 -17.50
C ASN A 346 -0.54 4.42 -17.92
N SER A 347 0.43 4.28 -17.04
CA SER A 347 1.79 3.74 -17.25
C SER A 347 2.77 4.66 -18.00
N GLY A 348 2.41 5.91 -18.23
CA GLY A 348 3.34 6.92 -18.76
C GLY A 348 4.00 6.50 -20.06
N ASN A 349 5.33 6.54 -20.16
CA ASN A 349 6.08 6.18 -21.36
C ASN A 349 6.05 4.67 -21.69
N ASP A 350 5.55 3.86 -20.77
CA ASP A 350 5.36 2.42 -20.91
C ASP A 350 3.89 2.05 -21.25
N GLY A 351 3.10 3.00 -21.77
CA GLY A 351 1.68 2.78 -22.11
C GLY A 351 1.45 1.65 -23.12
N ILE A 352 0.48 0.78 -22.83
CA ILE A 352 0.16 -0.41 -23.67
C ILE A 352 -0.28 0.00 -25.09
N GLU A 353 -1.00 1.12 -25.21
CA GLU A 353 -1.51 1.66 -26.47
C GLU A 353 -0.39 2.17 -27.40
N ILE A 354 0.76 2.52 -26.86
CA ILE A 354 1.95 2.95 -27.62
C ILE A 354 3.00 1.84 -27.77
N ALA A 355 2.58 0.59 -27.60
CA ALA A 355 3.41 -0.61 -27.63
C ALA A 355 4.39 -0.76 -26.45
N GLY A 356 4.08 -0.16 -25.28
CA GLY A 356 4.72 -0.44 -24.01
C GLY A 356 4.13 -1.68 -23.34
N ALA A 357 4.75 -2.10 -22.23
CA ALA A 357 4.32 -3.25 -21.44
C ALA A 357 3.26 -2.89 -20.39
N GLY A 358 3.22 -1.66 -19.91
CA GLY A 358 2.40 -1.22 -18.78
C GLY A 358 2.88 -1.74 -17.41
N LEU A 359 4.10 -2.24 -17.32
CA LEU A 359 4.61 -3.02 -16.19
C LEU A 359 5.91 -2.44 -15.57
N ARG A 360 6.65 -1.59 -16.29
CA ARG A 360 8.00 -1.16 -15.89
C ARG A 360 8.04 -0.47 -14.55
N ASP A 361 7.30 0.61 -14.41
CA ASP A 361 7.29 1.43 -13.20
C ASP A 361 6.85 0.63 -11.96
N VAL A 362 5.80 -0.17 -12.07
CA VAL A 362 5.31 -0.99 -10.96
C VAL A 362 6.30 -2.10 -10.57
N LEU A 363 6.94 -2.75 -11.55
CA LEU A 363 7.97 -3.76 -11.30
C LEU A 363 9.19 -3.15 -10.60
N ILE A 364 9.65 -1.99 -11.04
CA ILE A 364 10.82 -1.34 -10.46
C ILE A 364 10.57 -0.90 -9.02
N HIS A 365 9.38 -0.39 -8.70
CA HIS A 365 9.00 -0.10 -7.33
C HIS A 365 8.96 -1.36 -6.44
N ASP A 366 8.48 -2.50 -6.96
CA ASP A 366 8.53 -3.77 -6.23
C ASP A 366 9.97 -4.23 -5.97
N LEU A 367 10.86 -4.07 -6.95
CA LEU A 367 12.28 -4.39 -6.79
C LEU A 367 12.92 -3.51 -5.72
N TYR A 368 12.65 -2.21 -5.71
CA TYR A 368 13.21 -1.29 -4.72
C TYR A 368 12.75 -1.64 -3.31
N ARG A 369 11.44 -1.92 -3.14
CA ARG A 369 10.90 -2.41 -1.87
C ARG A 369 11.53 -3.72 -1.42
N SER A 370 11.79 -4.65 -2.35
CA SER A 370 12.40 -5.93 -2.01
C SER A 370 13.87 -5.82 -1.55
N ILE A 371 14.55 -4.72 -1.88
CA ILE A 371 15.92 -4.43 -1.42
C ILE A 371 15.91 -4.05 0.07
N ASP A 372 14.98 -3.21 0.46
CA ASP A 372 14.73 -2.80 1.84
C ASP A 372 13.29 -2.27 1.94
N ASP A 373 12.47 -2.88 2.77
CA ASP A 373 11.05 -2.56 2.93
C ASP A 373 10.81 -1.21 3.62
N THR A 374 11.85 -0.67 4.29
CA THR A 374 11.82 0.68 4.86
C THR A 374 12.00 1.78 3.81
N TYR A 375 12.39 1.43 2.58
CA TYR A 375 12.49 2.40 1.49
C TYR A 375 11.10 2.78 0.99
N GLY A 376 10.85 4.08 0.95
CA GLY A 376 9.58 4.61 0.51
C GLY A 376 9.30 4.33 -0.96
N VAL A 377 8.32 3.50 -1.22
CA VAL A 377 7.81 3.25 -2.57
C VAL A 377 6.32 3.56 -2.62
N SER A 378 5.85 4.05 -3.77
CA SER A 378 4.42 4.19 -4.00
C SER A 378 3.80 2.80 -4.18
N ALA A 379 2.81 2.45 -3.36
CA ALA A 379 2.02 1.25 -3.56
C ALA A 379 1.31 1.26 -4.90
N SER A 380 1.02 0.10 -5.45
CA SER A 380 0.36 -0.04 -6.75
C SER A 380 -0.69 -1.15 -6.77
N LYS A 381 -1.81 -0.87 -7.44
CA LYS A 381 -2.88 -1.85 -7.68
C LYS A 381 -3.42 -1.67 -9.10
N ALA A 382 -3.45 -2.75 -9.89
CA ALA A 382 -4.08 -2.70 -11.21
C ALA A 382 -5.60 -2.56 -11.04
N VAL A 383 -6.23 -1.63 -11.78
CA VAL A 383 -7.66 -1.37 -11.73
C VAL A 383 -8.23 -1.11 -13.12
N ASN A 384 -9.47 -1.48 -13.32
CA ASN A 384 -10.26 -1.09 -14.48
C ASN A 384 -11.00 0.21 -14.18
N LEU A 385 -10.68 1.27 -14.91
CA LEU A 385 -11.35 2.55 -14.78
C LEU A 385 -12.59 2.61 -15.68
N PHE A 386 -13.71 3.05 -15.13
CA PHE A 386 -14.93 3.40 -15.84
C PHE A 386 -15.25 4.87 -15.59
N VAL A 387 -15.68 5.58 -16.63
CA VAL A 387 -16.15 6.96 -16.54
C VAL A 387 -17.57 7.02 -17.12
N ASN A 388 -18.51 7.48 -16.32
CA ASN A 388 -19.94 7.55 -16.69
C ASN A 388 -20.51 6.25 -17.28
N GLY A 389 -20.09 5.09 -16.76
CA GLY A 389 -20.53 3.77 -17.17
C GLY A 389 -19.78 3.17 -18.37
N GLU A 390 -18.88 3.92 -19.00
CA GLU A 390 -18.06 3.45 -20.12
C GLU A 390 -16.68 3.01 -19.62
N PHE A 391 -16.16 1.90 -20.10
CA PHE A 391 -14.80 1.46 -19.82
C PHE A 391 -13.80 2.46 -20.37
N TRP A 392 -12.98 3.04 -19.49
CA TRP A 392 -12.01 4.08 -19.85
C TRP A 392 -10.60 3.53 -20.02
N GLY A 393 -10.28 2.39 -19.39
CA GLY A 393 -9.01 1.71 -19.57
C GLY A 393 -8.52 0.98 -18.34
N LEU A 394 -7.41 0.28 -18.52
CA LEU A 394 -6.62 -0.34 -17.47
C LEU A 394 -5.65 0.70 -16.90
N TYR A 395 -5.61 0.82 -15.58
CA TYR A 395 -4.78 1.80 -14.86
C TYR A 395 -4.02 1.13 -13.72
N ASN A 396 -2.90 1.73 -13.35
CA ASN A 396 -2.24 1.46 -12.08
C ASN A 396 -2.70 2.52 -11.07
N LEU A 397 -3.53 2.11 -10.11
CA LEU A 397 -3.84 2.95 -8.95
C LEU A 397 -2.58 3.05 -8.08
N ARG A 398 -2.15 4.27 -7.76
CA ARG A 398 -0.90 4.56 -7.06
C ARG A 398 -1.15 5.53 -5.90
N GLU A 399 -0.32 5.44 -4.87
CA GLU A 399 -0.17 6.53 -3.91
C GLU A 399 0.51 7.73 -4.57
N ARG A 400 0.15 8.92 -4.15
CA ARG A 400 0.90 10.12 -4.50
C ARG A 400 1.97 10.36 -3.45
N GLN A 401 3.24 10.28 -3.85
CA GLN A 401 4.39 10.61 -2.99
C GLN A 401 4.46 12.13 -2.79
N ASP A 402 3.78 12.62 -1.75
CA ASP A 402 3.77 14.00 -1.29
C ASP A 402 3.85 14.03 0.25
N ARG A 403 3.74 15.21 0.86
CA ARG A 403 3.78 15.40 2.32
C ARG A 403 2.82 14.48 3.09
N HIS A 404 1.63 14.20 2.56
CA HIS A 404 0.66 13.32 3.21
C HIS A 404 1.08 11.85 3.16
N TRP A 405 1.70 11.44 2.07
CA TRP A 405 2.29 10.12 1.92
C TRP A 405 3.47 9.93 2.90
N LEU A 406 4.36 10.93 3.05
CA LEU A 406 5.44 10.91 4.05
C LEU A 406 4.91 10.70 5.46
N ARG A 407 3.85 11.41 5.82
CA ARG A 407 3.20 11.24 7.11
C ARG A 407 2.63 9.82 7.29
N SER A 408 1.96 9.28 6.28
CA SER A 408 1.36 7.94 6.36
C SER A 408 2.39 6.83 6.40
N VAL A 409 3.48 6.94 5.63
CA VAL A 409 4.53 5.89 5.52
C VAL A 409 5.54 5.99 6.65
N TYR A 410 5.97 7.20 7.03
CA TYR A 410 7.08 7.41 7.97
C TYR A 410 6.67 8.08 9.29
N GLY A 411 5.42 8.54 9.41
CA GLY A 411 4.96 9.30 10.58
C GLY A 411 5.60 10.68 10.70
N ILE A 412 6.13 11.25 9.61
CA ILE A 412 6.81 12.55 9.58
C ILE A 412 5.79 13.64 9.24
N GLU A 413 5.68 14.66 10.08
CA GLU A 413 4.80 15.81 9.83
C GLU A 413 5.43 16.76 8.80
N GLU A 414 4.59 17.51 8.11
CA GLU A 414 4.95 18.38 6.99
C GLU A 414 5.95 19.49 7.36
N ASP A 415 5.84 20.05 8.55
CA ASP A 415 6.71 21.09 9.08
C ASP A 415 8.04 20.56 9.70
N GLU A 416 8.23 19.24 9.69
CA GLU A 416 9.41 18.56 10.23
C GLU A 416 10.37 18.04 9.15
N VAL A 417 10.13 18.36 7.85
CA VAL A 417 10.85 17.71 6.75
C VAL A 417 11.02 18.62 5.53
N ASP A 418 12.19 18.54 4.90
CA ASP A 418 12.35 18.94 3.50
C ASP A 418 12.06 17.72 2.62
N PHE A 419 11.05 17.79 1.77
CA PHE A 419 10.73 16.80 0.75
C PHE A 419 10.68 17.46 -0.61
N LEU A 420 11.63 17.13 -1.44
CA LEU A 420 11.98 17.86 -2.65
C LEU A 420 11.88 16.97 -3.87
N GLU A 421 11.52 17.55 -5.00
CA GLU A 421 11.49 16.88 -6.29
C GLU A 421 12.26 17.68 -7.34
N ARG A 422 13.19 17.03 -8.03
CA ARG A 422 13.87 17.57 -9.21
C ARG A 422 13.14 17.11 -10.46
N THR A 423 12.66 18.06 -11.27
CA THR A 423 11.89 17.81 -12.49
C THR A 423 12.63 18.37 -13.70
N ALA A 424 12.42 17.75 -14.89
CA ALA A 424 13.03 18.25 -16.14
C ALA A 424 12.40 19.59 -16.57
N GLY A 425 13.25 20.55 -16.97
CA GLY A 425 12.80 21.84 -17.46
C GLY A 425 13.94 22.83 -17.65
N GLU A 426 13.67 24.12 -17.60
CA GLU A 426 14.68 25.20 -17.50
C GLU A 426 15.45 24.99 -16.19
N PRO A 427 16.71 25.51 -16.06
CA PRO A 427 17.65 25.10 -15.03
C PRO A 427 17.20 25.18 -13.56
N ASP A 428 15.96 25.54 -13.29
CA ASP A 428 15.41 25.72 -11.94
C ASP A 428 14.03 25.09 -11.73
N THR A 429 13.68 24.01 -12.44
CA THR A 429 12.42 23.28 -12.13
C THR A 429 12.65 22.40 -10.90
N ARG A 430 12.44 23.00 -9.75
CA ARG A 430 12.55 22.45 -8.42
C ARG A 430 11.19 22.54 -7.75
N ASP A 431 10.57 21.42 -7.44
CA ASP A 431 9.30 21.38 -6.72
C ASP A 431 9.54 21.13 -5.22
N GLU A 432 8.94 21.96 -4.40
CA GLU A 432 8.88 21.81 -2.95
C GLU A 432 7.60 21.06 -2.61
N LEU A 433 7.75 19.78 -2.24
CA LEU A 433 6.64 18.96 -1.79
C LEU A 433 6.34 19.21 -0.31
N ALA A 434 7.38 19.59 0.46
CA ALA A 434 7.37 20.16 1.80
C ALA A 434 8.74 20.80 2.08
N GLY A 435 8.82 21.81 2.95
CA GLY A 435 10.07 22.50 3.30
C GLY A 435 10.66 23.32 2.16
N ASP A 436 12.00 23.48 2.13
CA ASP A 436 12.71 24.28 1.15
C ASP A 436 14.05 23.63 0.69
N TRP A 437 14.72 24.26 -0.28
CA TRP A 437 15.97 23.77 -0.89
C TRP A 437 17.23 24.17 -0.15
N ASP A 438 17.17 25.02 0.84
CA ASP A 438 18.35 25.64 1.46
C ASP A 438 19.35 24.62 2.00
N ASP A 439 18.84 23.62 2.74
CA ASP A 439 19.66 22.54 3.31
C ASP A 439 20.22 21.59 2.24
N PHE A 440 19.44 21.32 1.18
CA PHE A 440 19.93 20.48 0.08
C PHE A 440 20.99 21.17 -0.76
N ASP A 441 20.83 22.46 -1.03
CA ASP A 441 21.84 23.26 -1.74
C ASP A 441 23.17 23.32 -0.97
N LEU A 442 23.10 23.44 0.36
CA LEU A 442 24.31 23.37 1.21
C LEU A 442 24.94 21.97 1.18
N PHE A 443 24.16 20.92 1.15
CA PHE A 443 24.63 19.54 1.04
C PHE A 443 25.31 19.30 -0.32
N GLU A 444 24.68 19.66 -1.44
CA GLU A 444 25.29 19.55 -2.79
C GLU A 444 26.57 20.41 -2.89
N GLN A 445 26.52 21.64 -2.40
CA GLN A 445 27.69 22.51 -2.43
C GLN A 445 28.83 21.93 -1.59
N SER A 446 28.56 21.28 -0.48
CA SER A 446 29.59 20.64 0.33
C SER A 446 30.27 19.46 -0.38
N ALA A 447 29.52 18.72 -1.23
CA ALA A 447 30.11 17.67 -2.07
C ALA A 447 31.09 18.22 -3.12
N ILE A 448 30.85 19.44 -3.59
CA ILE A 448 31.69 20.13 -4.57
C ILE A 448 32.96 20.74 -3.90
N ASP A 449 32.79 21.38 -2.74
CA ASP A 449 33.84 22.14 -2.05
C ASP A 449 34.83 21.24 -1.32
N LEU A 450 34.44 20.02 -0.92
CA LEU A 450 35.27 19.08 -0.23
C LEU A 450 36.03 18.18 -1.22
N ASP A 451 37.32 17.94 -0.97
CA ASP A 451 38.07 16.88 -1.63
C ASP A 451 37.65 15.53 -1.02
N LEU A 452 36.67 14.87 -1.61
CA LEU A 452 36.10 13.59 -1.10
C LEU A 452 37.06 12.40 -1.32
N SER A 453 38.18 12.57 -2.08
CA SER A 453 39.22 11.55 -2.14
C SER A 453 40.01 11.42 -0.81
N ASP A 454 39.91 12.42 0.06
CA ASP A 454 40.42 12.37 1.44
C ASP A 454 39.41 11.69 2.38
N ASP A 455 39.85 10.65 3.10
CA ASP A 455 38.98 9.84 3.95
C ASP A 455 38.33 10.63 5.11
N GLU A 456 39.00 11.67 5.64
CA GLU A 456 38.45 12.49 6.74
C GLU A 456 37.28 13.34 6.20
N ASN A 457 37.42 13.94 5.03
CA ASN A 457 36.38 14.71 4.35
C ASN A 457 35.21 13.80 3.97
N TYR A 458 35.52 12.66 3.36
CA TYR A 458 34.52 11.66 2.97
C TYR A 458 33.72 11.19 4.18
N ASN A 459 34.37 10.75 5.25
CA ASN A 459 33.70 10.26 6.45
C ASN A 459 32.82 11.35 7.12
N SER A 460 33.20 12.61 7.02
CA SER A 460 32.43 13.74 7.52
C SER A 460 31.21 14.01 6.62
N PHE A 461 31.40 13.97 5.31
CA PHE A 461 30.35 14.24 4.32
C PHE A 461 29.19 13.22 4.39
N ILE A 462 29.51 11.92 4.41
CA ILE A 462 28.50 10.85 4.40
C ILE A 462 27.62 10.80 5.67
N GLN A 463 27.94 11.54 6.74
CA GLN A 463 27.06 11.66 7.91
C GLN A 463 25.76 12.42 7.59
N GLN A 464 25.75 13.22 6.53
CA GLN A 464 24.60 14.03 6.13
C GLN A 464 23.58 13.26 5.29
N MET A 465 23.91 12.03 4.88
CA MET A 465 23.06 11.21 4.01
C MET A 465 22.91 9.77 4.53
N ASN A 466 21.83 9.11 4.16
CA ASN A 466 21.72 7.67 4.27
C ASN A 466 22.49 7.03 3.12
N LEU A 467 23.78 6.76 3.38
CA LEU A 467 24.69 6.26 2.34
C LEU A 467 24.19 4.93 1.74
N ARG A 468 23.58 4.06 2.55
CA ARG A 468 23.05 2.77 2.08
C ARG A 468 21.89 2.97 1.11
N ASN A 469 20.93 3.78 1.50
CA ASN A 469 19.79 4.13 0.64
C ASN A 469 20.26 4.77 -0.68
N PHE A 470 21.23 5.70 -0.61
CA PHE A 470 21.80 6.33 -1.80
C PHE A 470 22.45 5.31 -2.74
N ILE A 471 23.27 4.40 -2.20
CA ILE A 471 23.95 3.35 -2.98
C ILE A 471 22.90 2.44 -3.64
N ASP A 472 21.89 1.99 -2.91
CA ASP A 472 20.87 1.10 -3.43
C ASP A 472 20.02 1.79 -4.50
N TYR A 473 19.66 3.06 -4.29
CA TYR A 473 18.97 3.90 -5.28
C TYR A 473 19.76 4.01 -6.58
N GLN A 474 21.03 4.43 -6.49
CA GLN A 474 21.92 4.60 -7.65
C GLN A 474 22.17 3.27 -8.37
N ALA A 475 22.39 2.19 -7.62
CA ALA A 475 22.62 0.86 -8.17
C ALA A 475 21.41 0.35 -8.96
N LEU A 476 20.19 0.57 -8.45
CA LEU A 476 18.95 0.20 -9.14
C LEU A 476 18.74 1.03 -10.40
N GLU A 477 18.85 2.35 -10.34
CA GLU A 477 18.66 3.25 -11.49
C GLU A 477 19.66 2.93 -12.62
N ILE A 478 20.90 2.65 -12.27
CA ILE A 478 21.92 2.19 -13.22
C ILE A 478 21.59 0.82 -13.78
N TYR A 479 21.09 -0.10 -12.94
CA TYR A 479 20.75 -1.47 -13.36
C TYR A 479 19.58 -1.48 -14.35
N ILE A 480 18.53 -0.74 -14.07
CA ILE A 480 17.34 -0.67 -14.95
C ILE A 480 17.59 0.13 -16.24
N VAL A 481 18.71 0.85 -16.31
CA VAL A 481 19.04 1.75 -17.43
C VAL A 481 18.01 2.88 -17.59
N ASN A 482 17.62 3.48 -16.50
CA ASN A 482 16.80 4.68 -16.58
C ASN A 482 17.63 5.83 -17.18
N GLN A 483 17.07 6.58 -18.12
CA GLN A 483 17.71 7.79 -18.69
C GLN A 483 16.90 9.07 -18.47
N ASP A 484 15.71 8.94 -17.93
CA ASP A 484 14.90 10.06 -17.47
C ASP A 484 15.14 10.36 -15.98
N TRP A 485 16.38 10.27 -15.58
CA TRP A 485 16.86 10.33 -14.22
C TRP A 485 18.12 11.22 -14.13
N LEU A 486 18.51 11.64 -12.93
CA LEU A 486 19.49 12.64 -12.54
C LEU A 486 19.03 14.08 -12.69
N SER A 487 18.60 14.53 -13.87
CA SER A 487 18.03 15.86 -14.09
C SER A 487 16.51 15.91 -14.00
N ASN A 488 15.85 14.75 -13.85
CA ASN A 488 14.41 14.59 -13.78
C ASN A 488 14.05 13.44 -12.84
N ASN A 489 12.81 13.42 -12.36
CA ASN A 489 12.23 12.31 -11.61
C ASN A 489 13.02 11.90 -10.36
N MET A 490 13.71 12.84 -9.70
CA MET A 490 14.41 12.60 -8.45
C MET A 490 13.64 13.17 -7.27
N LYS A 491 13.37 12.32 -6.27
CA LYS A 491 12.80 12.73 -4.99
C LYS A 491 13.73 12.37 -3.86
N PHE A 492 13.81 13.26 -2.89
CA PHE A 492 14.61 13.04 -1.69
C PHE A 492 14.06 13.84 -0.53
N HIS A 493 14.25 13.33 0.68
CA HIS A 493 13.78 13.97 1.89
C HIS A 493 14.80 13.90 3.01
N LYS A 494 14.70 14.86 3.95
CA LYS A 494 15.48 14.92 5.18
C LYS A 494 14.63 15.53 6.27
N THR A 495 14.59 14.91 7.45
CA THR A 495 13.95 15.50 8.63
C THR A 495 14.77 16.64 9.21
N HIS A 496 14.12 17.62 9.83
CA HIS A 496 14.78 18.75 10.50
C HIS A 496 15.45 18.37 11.83
N ASP A 497 15.45 17.08 12.19
CA ASP A 497 16.20 16.58 13.32
C ASP A 497 17.69 16.84 13.14
N PRO A 498 18.44 17.15 14.25
CA PRO A 498 19.91 17.33 14.15
C PRO A 498 20.68 16.13 13.60
N GLU A 499 20.08 14.92 13.64
CA GLU A 499 20.63 13.68 13.10
C GLU A 499 19.97 13.28 11.79
N GLY A 500 19.07 14.13 11.24
CA GLY A 500 18.36 13.90 9.98
C GLY A 500 19.33 13.75 8.81
N LYS A 501 19.04 12.80 7.93
CA LYS A 501 19.85 12.45 6.77
C LYS A 501 19.04 12.48 5.49
N TRP A 502 19.68 12.87 4.39
CA TRP A 502 19.07 12.77 3.08
C TRP A 502 18.82 11.32 2.68
N ASN A 503 17.59 11.03 2.25
CA ASN A 503 17.11 9.75 1.73
C ASN A 503 16.52 9.94 0.34
N TRP A 504 16.81 9.02 -0.58
CA TRP A 504 16.30 9.03 -1.96
C TRP A 504 15.06 8.14 -2.08
N VAL A 505 14.06 8.62 -2.81
CA VAL A 505 12.78 7.96 -3.03
C VAL A 505 12.62 7.65 -4.51
N ILE A 506 12.31 6.40 -4.85
CA ILE A 506 12.10 5.99 -6.23
C ILE A 506 10.81 6.57 -6.80
N TRP A 507 10.86 7.13 -8.00
CA TRP A 507 9.74 7.79 -8.65
C TRP A 507 9.87 7.77 -10.17
N ASP A 508 8.76 7.55 -10.90
CA ASP A 508 8.62 7.65 -12.36
C ASP A 508 9.72 6.94 -13.16
N THR A 509 9.77 5.61 -13.03
CA THR A 509 10.81 4.76 -13.60
C THR A 509 10.41 4.08 -14.92
N ASP A 510 9.41 4.60 -15.60
CA ASP A 510 8.85 4.02 -16.83
C ASP A 510 9.82 4.02 -18.03
N TRP A 511 10.97 4.71 -17.92
CA TRP A 511 12.07 4.67 -18.89
C TRP A 511 13.08 3.54 -18.65
N GLY A 512 12.86 2.70 -17.66
CA GLY A 512 13.71 1.55 -17.35
C GLY A 512 13.50 0.35 -18.28
N PHE A 513 14.32 -0.68 -18.11
CA PHE A 513 14.21 -2.00 -18.77
C PHE A 513 13.95 -1.96 -20.29
N GLY A 514 14.64 -1.04 -20.99
CA GLY A 514 14.64 -1.03 -22.44
C GLY A 514 13.46 -0.35 -23.11
N THR A 515 12.81 0.60 -22.47
CA THR A 515 11.79 1.44 -23.08
C THR A 515 12.31 2.05 -24.37
N TYR A 516 11.44 2.17 -25.38
CA TYR A 516 11.75 2.69 -26.72
C TYR A 516 12.76 1.85 -27.54
N TYR A 517 13.01 0.59 -27.19
CA TYR A 517 13.75 -0.33 -28.04
C TYR A 517 13.05 -0.49 -29.42
N PRO A 518 13.76 -0.54 -30.55
CA PRO A 518 15.21 -0.31 -30.73
C PRO A 518 15.56 1.14 -31.12
N ALA A 519 14.66 2.10 -30.91
CA ALA A 519 14.80 3.48 -31.39
C ALA A 519 15.98 4.23 -30.72
N TYR A 520 16.23 3.92 -29.44
CA TYR A 520 17.26 4.61 -28.64
C TYR A 520 18.31 3.65 -28.09
N PRO A 521 19.57 4.10 -27.92
CA PRO A 521 20.67 3.25 -27.41
C PRO A 521 20.42 2.68 -26.01
N HIS A 522 19.74 3.40 -25.15
CA HIS A 522 19.39 2.96 -23.80
C HIS A 522 18.34 1.83 -23.77
N GLY A 523 17.67 1.60 -24.89
CA GLY A 523 16.82 0.42 -25.04
C GLY A 523 17.58 -0.90 -25.02
N PHE A 524 18.92 -0.93 -24.96
CA PHE A 524 19.70 -2.16 -24.99
C PHE A 524 20.31 -2.51 -23.62
N PRO A 525 20.34 -3.80 -23.21
CA PRO A 525 20.91 -4.22 -21.92
C PRO A 525 22.43 -3.96 -21.82
N THR A 526 23.09 -3.71 -22.96
CA THR A 526 24.53 -3.40 -23.06
C THR A 526 24.85 -1.91 -22.84
N TRP A 527 23.83 -1.05 -22.69
CA TRP A 527 24.06 0.37 -22.46
C TRP A 527 24.73 0.62 -21.13
N ASN A 528 25.79 1.45 -21.14
CA ASN A 528 26.56 1.77 -19.94
C ASN A 528 25.94 2.95 -19.16
N ALA A 529 24.93 2.65 -18.35
CA ALA A 529 24.25 3.62 -17.50
C ALA A 529 25.14 4.15 -16.37
N LEU A 530 26.17 3.39 -15.93
CA LEU A 530 27.15 3.86 -14.96
C LEU A 530 27.97 5.03 -15.53
N ASN A 531 28.37 4.95 -16.80
CA ASN A 531 29.03 6.08 -17.46
C ASN A 531 28.08 7.27 -17.66
N PHE A 532 26.81 7.02 -17.93
CA PHE A 532 25.80 8.07 -17.99
C PHE A 532 25.67 8.81 -16.65
N ALA A 533 25.55 8.08 -15.55
CA ALA A 533 25.40 8.64 -14.21
C ALA A 533 26.66 9.37 -13.68
N THR A 534 27.82 9.12 -14.28
CA THR A 534 29.11 9.65 -13.82
C THR A 534 29.84 10.49 -14.86
N SER A 535 29.13 11.03 -15.86
CA SER A 535 29.71 11.85 -16.91
C SER A 535 28.66 12.81 -17.48
N ILE A 536 29.12 13.96 -17.96
CA ILE A 536 28.25 14.95 -18.59
C ILE A 536 27.85 14.47 -19.98
N TRP A 537 26.53 14.36 -20.20
CA TRP A 537 25.94 14.07 -21.51
C TRP A 537 25.19 15.29 -22.02
N GLY A 538 25.77 16.05 -22.92
CA GLY A 538 25.21 17.31 -23.41
C GLY A 538 23.75 17.20 -23.81
N GLY A 539 22.90 17.95 -23.13
CA GLY A 539 21.46 18.03 -23.31
C GLY A 539 20.61 17.08 -22.44
N TRP A 540 21.22 16.14 -21.69
CA TRP A 540 20.52 15.20 -20.81
C TRP A 540 20.97 15.28 -19.37
N THR A 541 22.26 15.57 -19.12
CA THR A 541 22.82 15.78 -17.78
C THR A 541 23.73 16.99 -17.79
N THR A 542 23.76 17.73 -16.71
CA THR A 542 24.70 18.83 -16.47
C THR A 542 25.74 18.45 -15.43
N ASP A 543 26.67 19.35 -15.11
CA ASP A 543 27.65 19.14 -14.05
C ASP A 543 26.95 18.92 -12.70
N VAL A 544 25.91 19.70 -12.41
CA VAL A 544 25.22 19.72 -11.12
C VAL A 544 24.60 18.35 -10.77
N GLU A 545 23.88 17.71 -11.70
CA GLU A 545 23.16 16.48 -11.42
C GLU A 545 24.09 15.26 -11.25
N THR A 546 25.27 15.31 -11.87
CA THR A 546 26.24 14.19 -11.83
C THR A 546 27.32 14.37 -10.79
N GLU A 547 27.55 15.59 -10.27
CA GLU A 547 28.69 15.94 -9.41
C GLU A 547 28.69 15.16 -8.09
N LEU A 548 27.54 14.95 -7.46
CA LEU A 548 27.48 14.20 -6.20
C LEU A 548 28.08 12.79 -6.35
N LEU A 549 27.62 12.02 -7.34
CA LEU A 549 28.15 10.69 -7.58
C LEU A 549 29.58 10.73 -8.12
N GLN A 550 29.92 11.71 -8.98
CA GLN A 550 31.28 11.88 -9.49
C GLN A 550 32.29 12.13 -8.37
N ASN A 551 31.95 12.98 -7.42
CA ASN A 551 32.86 13.31 -6.31
C ASN A 551 32.95 12.15 -5.31
N LEU A 552 31.88 11.42 -5.06
CA LEU A 552 31.90 10.24 -4.21
C LEU A 552 32.77 9.11 -4.78
N ILE A 553 32.75 8.87 -6.10
CA ILE A 553 33.56 7.81 -6.72
C ILE A 553 35.08 8.17 -6.78
N GLU A 554 35.51 9.37 -6.37
CA GLU A 554 36.92 9.69 -6.15
C GLU A 554 37.49 9.01 -4.88
N ASN A 555 36.60 8.59 -3.95
CA ASN A 555 37.01 7.88 -2.74
C ASN A 555 37.03 6.36 -2.98
N GLU A 556 38.15 5.72 -2.64
CA GLU A 556 38.38 4.29 -2.83
C GLU A 556 37.39 3.44 -1.97
N SER A 557 37.04 3.92 -0.76
CA SER A 557 36.09 3.21 0.13
C SER A 557 34.69 3.26 -0.45
N PHE A 558 34.23 4.41 -0.97
CA PHE A 558 32.95 4.51 -1.63
C PHE A 558 32.87 3.59 -2.86
N VAL A 559 33.90 3.58 -3.71
CA VAL A 559 33.96 2.70 -4.89
C VAL A 559 33.87 1.23 -4.50
N ALA A 560 34.57 0.83 -3.42
CA ALA A 560 34.51 -0.53 -2.92
C ALA A 560 33.09 -0.89 -2.42
N ASP A 561 32.48 -0.05 -1.59
CA ASP A 561 31.13 -0.25 -1.04
C ASP A 561 30.08 -0.26 -2.15
N PHE A 562 30.10 0.71 -3.07
CA PHE A 562 29.17 0.83 -4.18
C PHE A 562 29.25 -0.38 -5.14
N SER A 563 30.49 -0.80 -5.47
CA SER A 563 30.70 -1.94 -6.37
C SER A 563 30.32 -3.27 -5.71
N THR A 564 30.68 -3.45 -4.43
CA THR A 564 30.34 -4.64 -3.65
C THR A 564 28.82 -4.75 -3.49
N ARG A 565 28.16 -3.66 -3.09
CA ARG A 565 26.70 -3.65 -2.93
C ARG A 565 25.96 -3.89 -4.25
N SER A 566 26.43 -3.27 -5.34
CA SER A 566 25.84 -3.52 -6.66
C SER A 566 26.00 -4.98 -7.08
N ALA A 567 27.12 -5.65 -6.76
CA ALA A 567 27.30 -7.07 -7.01
C ALA A 567 26.36 -7.91 -6.13
N ASP A 568 26.24 -7.58 -4.85
CA ASP A 568 25.30 -8.24 -3.92
C ASP A 568 23.87 -8.18 -4.45
N LEU A 569 23.39 -7.00 -4.86
CA LEU A 569 22.05 -6.82 -5.43
C LEU A 569 21.85 -7.68 -6.68
N MET A 570 22.83 -7.72 -7.59
CA MET A 570 22.76 -8.54 -8.81
C MET A 570 22.87 -10.04 -8.53
N ASN A 571 23.32 -10.45 -7.35
CA ASN A 571 23.39 -11.84 -6.91
C ASN A 571 22.17 -12.26 -6.06
N SER A 572 21.27 -11.33 -5.71
CA SER A 572 20.10 -11.55 -4.86
C SER A 572 18.83 -10.92 -5.45
N TYR A 573 18.47 -9.72 -5.05
CA TYR A 573 17.22 -9.04 -5.42
C TYR A 573 17.09 -8.75 -6.91
N LEU A 574 18.21 -8.44 -7.58
CA LEU A 574 18.30 -8.17 -9.02
C LEU A 574 18.82 -9.36 -9.83
N LYS A 575 18.79 -10.57 -9.25
CA LYS A 575 19.09 -11.81 -9.97
C LYS A 575 18.09 -12.00 -11.11
N PRO A 576 18.54 -12.27 -12.35
CA PRO A 576 17.65 -12.27 -13.51
C PRO A 576 16.40 -13.16 -13.36
N GLU A 577 16.56 -14.34 -12.77
CA GLU A 577 15.46 -15.29 -12.58
C GLU A 577 14.39 -14.73 -11.63
N ARG A 578 14.81 -14.06 -10.56
CA ARG A 578 13.92 -13.43 -9.59
C ARG A 578 13.16 -12.26 -10.20
N VAL A 579 13.87 -11.38 -10.91
CA VAL A 579 13.25 -10.23 -11.58
C VAL A 579 12.28 -10.66 -12.68
N ILE A 580 12.64 -11.67 -13.50
CA ILE A 580 11.76 -12.21 -14.52
C ILE A 580 10.52 -12.85 -13.90
N ASN A 581 10.66 -13.57 -12.78
CA ASN A 581 9.50 -14.14 -12.09
C ASN A 581 8.54 -13.04 -11.59
N GLN A 582 9.05 -11.96 -11.00
CA GLN A 582 8.23 -10.81 -10.60
C GLN A 582 7.55 -10.13 -11.80
N LEU A 583 8.25 -9.98 -12.92
CA LEU A 583 7.66 -9.50 -14.18
C LEU A 583 6.48 -10.38 -14.63
N LEU A 584 6.64 -11.70 -14.58
CA LEU A 584 5.58 -12.64 -14.97
C LEU A 584 4.38 -12.58 -14.03
N VAL A 585 4.60 -12.41 -12.73
CA VAL A 585 3.51 -12.19 -11.76
C VAL A 585 2.74 -10.90 -12.08
N ARG A 586 3.45 -9.79 -12.34
CA ARG A 586 2.80 -8.53 -12.72
C ARG A 586 2.07 -8.63 -14.07
N LYS A 587 2.64 -9.36 -15.02
CA LYS A 587 2.00 -9.65 -16.31
C LYS A 587 0.69 -10.41 -16.12
N GLU A 588 0.67 -11.47 -15.32
CA GLU A 588 -0.51 -12.31 -15.06
C GLU A 588 -1.67 -11.49 -14.48
N ILE A 589 -1.38 -10.51 -13.62
CA ILE A 589 -2.39 -9.63 -13.02
C ILE A 589 -3.20 -8.87 -14.08
N ILE A 590 -2.55 -8.38 -15.15
CA ILE A 590 -3.22 -7.51 -16.13
C ILE A 590 -3.59 -8.20 -17.44
N GLU A 591 -2.99 -9.35 -17.76
CA GLU A 591 -3.08 -10.01 -19.08
C GLU A 591 -4.53 -10.21 -19.57
N ALA A 592 -5.43 -10.53 -18.66
CA ALA A 592 -6.83 -10.78 -19.00
C ALA A 592 -7.60 -9.50 -19.40
N ASP A 593 -7.17 -8.33 -18.96
CA ASP A 593 -7.81 -7.04 -19.25
C ASP A 593 -7.12 -6.28 -20.42
N VAL A 594 -5.91 -6.67 -20.80
CA VAL A 594 -5.17 -6.07 -21.92
C VAL A 594 -5.95 -6.07 -23.24
N PRO A 595 -6.67 -7.14 -23.66
CA PRO A 595 -7.47 -7.10 -24.89
C PRO A 595 -8.48 -5.96 -24.92
N ARG A 596 -9.14 -5.66 -23.79
CA ARG A 596 -10.12 -4.57 -23.68
C ARG A 596 -9.43 -3.21 -23.71
N GLN A 597 -8.26 -3.08 -23.07
CA GLN A 597 -7.41 -1.89 -23.14
C GLN A 597 -7.04 -1.56 -24.59
N LEU A 598 -6.61 -2.57 -25.34
CA LEU A 598 -6.24 -2.41 -26.74
C LEU A 598 -7.43 -2.10 -27.67
N GLU A 599 -8.62 -2.63 -27.36
CA GLU A 599 -9.85 -2.27 -28.06
C GLU A 599 -10.21 -0.79 -27.87
N GLN A 600 -10.04 -0.28 -26.64
CA GLN A 600 -10.37 1.10 -26.29
C GLN A 600 -9.36 2.11 -26.86
N TRP A 601 -8.06 1.84 -26.71
CA TRP A 601 -7.00 2.82 -26.97
C TRP A 601 -6.09 2.46 -28.13
N GLY A 602 -6.25 1.29 -28.72
CA GLY A 602 -5.43 0.81 -29.84
C GLY A 602 -4.25 -0.06 -29.43
N GLY A 603 -3.50 -0.53 -30.42
CA GLY A 603 -2.41 -1.47 -30.24
C GLY A 603 -2.82 -2.91 -30.58
N THR A 604 -1.95 -3.89 -30.29
CA THR A 604 -2.21 -5.32 -30.55
C THR A 604 -1.62 -6.20 -29.45
N MET A 605 -2.27 -7.32 -29.13
CA MET A 605 -1.73 -8.33 -28.22
C MET A 605 -0.31 -8.77 -28.60
N SER A 606 -0.05 -8.97 -29.88
CA SER A 606 1.28 -9.40 -30.35
C SER A 606 2.37 -8.38 -30.04
N ASN A 607 2.06 -7.08 -30.06
CA ASN A 607 3.03 -6.05 -29.70
C ASN A 607 3.28 -6.05 -28.19
N TRP A 608 2.23 -6.15 -27.39
CA TRP A 608 2.32 -6.22 -25.92
C TRP A 608 3.09 -7.47 -25.46
N GLU A 609 2.80 -8.65 -26.05
CA GLU A 609 3.53 -9.88 -25.79
C GLU A 609 5.02 -9.74 -26.17
N ALA A 610 5.30 -9.20 -27.37
CA ALA A 610 6.68 -8.98 -27.81
C ALA A 610 7.43 -8.01 -26.89
N GLU A 611 6.78 -6.98 -26.37
CA GLU A 611 7.40 -6.01 -25.47
C GLU A 611 7.68 -6.64 -24.10
N THR A 612 6.75 -7.44 -23.55
CA THR A 612 6.98 -8.17 -22.29
C THR A 612 8.09 -9.23 -22.44
N GLU A 613 8.18 -9.92 -23.60
CA GLU A 613 9.27 -10.83 -23.92
C GLU A 613 10.61 -10.08 -24.02
N TYR A 614 10.59 -8.88 -24.60
CA TYR A 614 11.79 -8.05 -24.70
C TYR A 614 12.28 -7.61 -23.31
N MET A 615 11.39 -7.18 -22.42
CA MET A 615 11.76 -6.88 -21.01
C MET A 615 12.44 -8.08 -20.36
N ALA A 616 11.88 -9.28 -20.48
CA ALA A 616 12.47 -10.49 -19.91
C ALA A 616 13.87 -10.77 -20.50
N SER A 617 14.05 -10.60 -21.81
CA SER A 617 15.35 -10.73 -22.50
C SER A 617 16.36 -9.67 -22.02
N PHE A 618 15.91 -8.43 -21.87
CA PHE A 618 16.73 -7.34 -21.34
C PHE A 618 17.24 -7.67 -19.92
N ILE A 619 16.33 -8.10 -19.04
CA ILE A 619 16.66 -8.48 -17.66
C ILE A 619 17.65 -9.64 -17.63
N ALA A 620 17.46 -10.66 -18.48
CA ALA A 620 18.34 -11.83 -18.57
C ALA A 620 19.81 -11.44 -18.85
N ASP A 621 20.02 -10.47 -19.72
CA ASP A 621 21.36 -10.06 -20.13
C ASP A 621 21.94 -8.93 -19.24
N ARG A 622 21.10 -8.22 -18.48
CA ARG A 622 21.49 -6.96 -17.84
C ARG A 622 22.51 -7.12 -16.73
N ALA A 623 22.34 -8.09 -15.85
CA ALA A 623 23.25 -8.29 -14.72
C ALA A 623 24.71 -8.56 -15.17
N PHE A 624 24.86 -9.35 -16.22
CA PHE A 624 26.18 -9.62 -16.81
C PHE A 624 26.83 -8.34 -17.36
N ASN A 625 26.12 -7.60 -18.22
CA ASN A 625 26.64 -6.37 -18.82
C ASN A 625 26.94 -5.29 -17.76
N ASN A 626 26.08 -5.17 -16.76
CA ASN A 626 26.26 -4.16 -15.71
C ASN A 626 27.51 -4.44 -14.87
N ARG A 627 27.79 -5.71 -14.51
CA ARG A 627 29.06 -6.09 -13.84
C ARG A 627 30.27 -5.74 -14.69
N GLN A 628 30.24 -5.93 -16.01
CA GLN A 628 31.33 -5.54 -16.91
C GLN A 628 31.58 -4.03 -16.85
N HIS A 629 30.52 -3.22 -16.82
CA HIS A 629 30.66 -1.76 -16.72
C HIS A 629 31.33 -1.31 -15.44
N TYR A 630 31.00 -1.92 -14.28
CA TYR A 630 31.68 -1.66 -13.00
C TYR A 630 33.14 -2.10 -13.04
N ALA A 631 33.43 -3.30 -13.54
CA ALA A 631 34.79 -3.82 -13.65
C ALA A 631 35.68 -2.92 -14.52
N GLU A 632 35.17 -2.45 -15.66
CA GLU A 632 35.88 -1.55 -16.57
C GLU A 632 36.05 -0.14 -15.99
N LYS A 633 34.99 0.44 -15.40
CA LYS A 633 35.00 1.80 -14.87
C LYS A 633 36.00 1.96 -13.73
N PHE A 634 36.03 1.01 -12.80
CA PHE A 634 36.77 1.09 -11.56
C PHE A 634 38.04 0.20 -11.52
N GLY A 635 38.34 -0.51 -12.61
CA GLY A 635 39.53 -1.37 -12.69
C GLY A 635 39.50 -2.57 -11.73
N LEU A 636 38.32 -3.18 -11.52
CA LEU A 636 38.08 -4.19 -10.49
C LEU A 636 38.55 -5.62 -10.86
N GLY A 637 39.27 -5.80 -11.99
CA GLY A 637 39.76 -7.07 -12.44
C GLY A 637 38.71 -7.95 -13.12
N GLU A 638 38.89 -9.26 -13.07
CA GLU A 638 37.99 -10.23 -13.66
C GLU A 638 36.74 -10.39 -12.78
N ILE A 639 35.62 -10.83 -13.40
CA ILE A 639 34.38 -11.19 -12.71
C ILE A 639 34.44 -12.70 -12.50
N LEU A 640 34.45 -13.14 -11.24
CA LEU A 640 34.66 -14.53 -10.86
C LEU A 640 33.45 -15.04 -10.09
N GLU A 641 33.08 -16.30 -10.33
CA GLU A 641 32.00 -16.97 -9.63
C GLU A 641 32.50 -17.54 -8.30
N ILE A 642 31.75 -17.30 -7.23
CA ILE A 642 31.90 -17.94 -5.93
C ILE A 642 30.79 -18.97 -5.80
N THR A 643 31.14 -20.19 -5.40
CA THR A 643 30.18 -21.23 -5.02
C THR A 643 30.27 -21.49 -3.53
N LEU A 644 29.13 -21.47 -2.84
CA LEU A 644 29.01 -21.72 -1.41
C LEU A 644 28.17 -22.96 -1.15
N ASN A 645 28.58 -23.78 -0.20
CA ASN A 645 27.88 -24.99 0.25
C ASN A 645 27.81 -25.02 1.76
N ASP A 646 26.92 -25.84 2.29
CA ASP A 646 26.83 -26.17 3.69
C ASP A 646 26.99 -27.69 3.91
N MET A 647 27.50 -28.09 5.06
CA MET A 647 27.60 -29.47 5.46
C MET A 647 27.37 -29.62 6.97
N PRO A 648 26.39 -30.41 7.45
CA PRO A 648 25.40 -31.14 6.62
C PRO A 648 24.48 -30.15 5.88
N GLN A 649 23.83 -30.62 4.85
CA GLN A 649 22.93 -29.78 4.06
C GLN A 649 21.79 -29.25 4.95
N ASN A 650 21.44 -27.98 4.76
CA ASN A 650 20.44 -27.27 5.55
C ASN A 650 20.81 -27.12 7.05
N ALA A 651 22.09 -26.96 7.35
CA ALA A 651 22.56 -26.72 8.71
C ALA A 651 22.77 -25.24 9.06
N GLY A 652 22.65 -24.36 8.08
CA GLY A 652 22.80 -22.92 8.24
C GLY A 652 22.73 -22.19 6.90
N TYR A 653 22.88 -20.87 6.94
CA TYR A 653 23.04 -20.03 5.76
C TYR A 653 24.36 -19.24 5.84
N ILE A 654 24.69 -18.53 4.80
CA ILE A 654 25.92 -17.73 4.74
C ILE A 654 25.55 -16.27 4.42
N GLU A 655 25.95 -15.35 5.28
CA GLU A 655 25.96 -13.94 4.93
C GLU A 655 27.12 -13.66 3.96
N VAL A 656 26.84 -13.09 2.80
CA VAL A 656 27.83 -12.68 1.81
C VAL A 656 27.81 -11.17 1.71
N ASN A 657 28.84 -10.51 2.21
CA ASN A 657 28.93 -9.04 2.34
C ASN A 657 27.67 -8.45 3.02
N THR A 658 26.64 -8.09 2.24
CA THR A 658 25.43 -7.40 2.68
C THR A 658 24.14 -8.16 2.40
N ILE A 659 24.23 -9.41 1.96
CA ILE A 659 23.10 -10.27 1.65
C ILE A 659 23.19 -11.60 2.35
N GLU A 660 22.07 -12.27 2.52
CA GLU A 660 21.97 -13.66 2.98
C GLU A 660 21.75 -14.58 1.79
N THR A 661 22.28 -15.79 1.88
CA THR A 661 22.02 -16.80 0.85
C THR A 661 20.64 -17.40 1.04
N ASP A 662 19.86 -17.45 -0.05
CA ASP A 662 18.47 -17.92 -0.06
C ASP A 662 18.33 -19.43 -0.16
N GLU A 663 19.34 -20.11 -0.72
CA GLU A 663 19.39 -21.58 -0.87
C GLU A 663 20.83 -22.08 -0.93
N MET A 664 21.04 -23.36 -0.65
CA MET A 664 22.34 -24.04 -0.79
C MET A 664 22.25 -25.23 -1.75
N PRO A 665 23.22 -25.45 -2.67
CA PRO A 665 24.40 -24.61 -2.91
C PRO A 665 24.03 -23.27 -3.56
N TRP A 666 24.68 -22.19 -3.12
CA TRP A 666 24.52 -20.85 -3.65
C TRP A 666 25.70 -20.48 -4.56
N SER A 667 25.46 -19.66 -5.58
CA SER A 667 26.54 -19.04 -6.36
C SER A 667 26.25 -17.58 -6.70
N GLY A 668 27.32 -16.78 -6.74
CA GLY A 668 27.29 -15.37 -7.08
C GLY A 668 28.58 -14.88 -7.76
N TYR A 669 28.48 -13.78 -8.47
CA TYR A 669 29.58 -13.20 -9.26
C TYR A 669 30.11 -11.94 -8.60
N TYR A 670 31.42 -11.92 -8.32
CA TYR A 670 32.13 -10.82 -7.65
C TYR A 670 33.38 -10.38 -8.41
N PHE A 671 33.94 -9.26 -8.00
CA PHE A 671 35.10 -8.65 -8.66
C PHE A 671 36.41 -9.12 -8.02
N GLN A 672 37.36 -9.52 -8.83
CA GLN A 672 38.67 -10.05 -8.41
C GLN A 672 39.45 -9.13 -7.43
N ASN A 673 39.39 -7.82 -7.66
CA ASN A 673 40.15 -6.85 -6.87
C ASN A 673 39.40 -6.33 -5.63
N LEU A 674 38.23 -6.86 -5.33
CA LEU A 674 37.46 -6.53 -4.13
C LEU A 674 37.42 -7.75 -3.19
N PRO A 675 37.65 -7.58 -1.90
CA PRO A 675 37.48 -8.65 -0.94
C PRO A 675 36.01 -8.99 -0.76
N VAL A 676 35.71 -10.26 -0.48
CA VAL A 676 34.36 -10.72 -0.15
C VAL A 676 34.35 -11.22 1.28
N ARG A 677 33.47 -10.68 2.10
CA ARG A 677 33.19 -11.11 3.46
C ARG A 677 32.18 -12.24 3.43
N LEU A 678 32.50 -13.34 4.10
CA LEU A 678 31.60 -14.48 4.29
C LEU A 678 31.44 -14.71 5.78
N LYS A 679 30.22 -14.93 6.24
CA LYS A 679 29.94 -15.29 7.63
C LYS A 679 28.95 -16.44 7.67
N ALA A 680 29.39 -17.55 8.22
CA ALA A 680 28.58 -18.75 8.41
C ALA A 680 27.63 -18.56 9.60
N MET A 681 26.33 -18.72 9.36
CA MET A 681 25.23 -18.56 10.29
C MET A 681 24.55 -19.90 10.51
N PRO A 682 24.82 -20.61 11.62
CA PRO A 682 24.18 -21.89 11.90
C PRO A 682 22.71 -21.70 12.24
N PHE A 683 21.86 -22.62 11.76
CA PHE A 683 20.50 -22.75 12.22
C PHE A 683 20.42 -23.28 13.65
N PRO A 684 19.32 -23.08 14.38
CA PRO A 684 19.13 -23.65 15.71
C PRO A 684 19.43 -25.14 15.77
N GLY A 685 20.17 -25.56 16.79
CA GLY A 685 20.65 -26.97 16.94
C GLY A 685 21.96 -27.29 16.22
N PHE A 686 22.56 -26.34 15.54
CA PHE A 686 23.86 -26.45 14.91
C PHE A 686 24.86 -25.42 15.46
N ILE A 687 26.12 -25.73 15.34
CA ILE A 687 27.23 -24.78 15.59
C ILE A 687 28.16 -24.80 14.38
N PHE A 688 28.73 -23.66 14.04
CA PHE A 688 29.76 -23.58 13.04
C PHE A 688 31.04 -24.28 13.56
N ASP A 689 31.64 -25.14 12.73
CA ASP A 689 32.88 -25.80 13.06
C ASP A 689 34.05 -25.20 12.27
N HIS A 690 33.98 -25.23 10.96
CA HIS A 690 35.06 -24.67 10.13
C HIS A 690 34.61 -24.45 8.67
N TRP A 691 35.43 -23.72 7.94
CA TRP A 691 35.32 -23.59 6.50
C TRP A 691 36.21 -24.63 5.79
N GLU A 692 35.68 -25.26 4.74
CA GLU A 692 36.44 -26.08 3.79
C GLU A 692 36.56 -25.33 2.44
N GLY A 693 37.70 -25.42 1.79
CA GLY A 693 37.99 -24.85 0.49
C GLY A 693 39.44 -24.35 0.39
N ASP A 694 39.81 -23.88 -0.79
CA ASP A 694 41.16 -23.40 -1.07
C ASP A 694 41.32 -21.92 -0.63
N ASN A 695 42.53 -21.58 -0.19
CA ASN A 695 42.97 -20.22 0.14
C ASN A 695 42.26 -19.54 1.34
N ILE A 696 41.72 -20.31 2.29
CA ILE A 696 41.11 -19.79 3.51
C ILE A 696 42.21 -19.54 4.57
N SER A 697 42.37 -18.28 4.97
CA SER A 697 43.46 -17.90 5.91
C SER A 697 43.16 -18.29 7.37
N ASN A 698 41.89 -18.39 7.76
CA ASN A 698 41.46 -18.75 9.12
C ASN A 698 40.15 -19.59 9.11
N PRO A 699 40.22 -20.86 8.75
CA PRO A 699 39.01 -21.67 8.54
C PRO A 699 38.18 -21.92 9.80
N LEU A 700 38.68 -21.70 11.00
CA LEU A 700 37.98 -21.90 12.27
C LEU A 700 37.16 -20.65 12.69
N ASN A 701 37.32 -19.53 11.99
CA ASN A 701 36.52 -18.34 12.24
C ASN A 701 35.22 -18.38 11.41
N SER A 702 34.08 -18.24 12.01
CA SER A 702 32.78 -18.20 11.29
C SER A 702 32.71 -17.06 10.29
N GLU A 703 33.38 -15.95 10.56
CA GLU A 703 33.53 -14.83 9.65
C GLU A 703 34.91 -14.80 9.02
N ILE A 704 34.99 -14.81 7.69
CA ILE A 704 36.21 -14.76 6.90
C ILE A 704 36.12 -13.71 5.82
N ILE A 705 37.27 -13.17 5.42
CA ILE A 705 37.39 -12.32 4.25
C ILE A 705 38.28 -13.07 3.25
N ILE A 706 37.77 -13.22 2.03
CA ILE A 706 38.50 -13.87 0.95
C ILE A 706 38.85 -12.86 -0.13
N ASN A 707 40.08 -13.02 -0.71
CA ASN A 707 40.44 -12.38 -1.96
C ASN A 707 40.31 -13.39 -3.09
N ILE A 708 39.54 -13.02 -4.13
CA ILE A 708 39.18 -13.93 -5.20
C ILE A 708 40.25 -13.87 -6.29
N GLU A 709 41.04 -14.92 -6.43
CA GLU A 709 42.03 -15.03 -7.52
C GLU A 709 41.58 -15.99 -8.62
N GLU A 710 40.74 -16.97 -8.25
CA GLU A 710 40.08 -17.96 -9.10
C GLU A 710 38.65 -18.13 -8.58
N SER A 711 37.78 -18.85 -9.30
CA SER A 711 36.41 -19.14 -8.85
C SER A 711 36.43 -20.14 -7.67
N PRO A 712 36.28 -19.69 -6.40
CA PRO A 712 36.38 -20.55 -5.24
C PRO A 712 35.09 -21.35 -5.05
N ASN A 713 35.26 -22.58 -4.55
CA ASN A 713 34.19 -23.41 -4.05
C ASN A 713 34.41 -23.64 -2.55
N LEU A 714 33.57 -23.08 -1.70
CA LEU A 714 33.73 -23.08 -0.27
C LEU A 714 32.56 -23.81 0.40
N THR A 715 32.85 -24.49 1.51
CA THR A 715 31.81 -25.17 2.29
C THR A 715 31.88 -24.70 3.75
N ALA A 716 30.77 -24.19 4.28
CA ALA A 716 30.61 -23.98 5.71
C ALA A 716 30.24 -25.33 6.37
N VAL A 717 31.08 -25.79 7.29
CA VAL A 717 30.86 -27.05 8.00
C VAL A 717 30.27 -26.74 9.37
N TYR A 718 29.12 -27.35 9.63
CA TYR A 718 28.42 -27.25 10.90
C TYR A 718 28.39 -28.61 11.62
N LEU A 719 28.35 -28.55 12.93
CA LEU A 719 28.17 -29.73 13.78
C LEU A 719 26.86 -29.59 14.54
N ILE A 720 26.24 -30.74 14.81
CA ILE A 720 25.10 -30.78 15.72
C ILE A 720 25.57 -30.30 17.10
N ASN A 721 24.90 -29.36 17.67
CA ASN A 721 25.14 -28.89 19.03
C ASN A 721 24.52 -29.90 20.03
N GLU A 722 25.31 -30.93 20.43
CA GLU A 722 24.83 -31.94 21.36
C GLU A 722 24.54 -31.39 22.77
N ASP A 723 25.05 -30.21 23.09
CA ASP A 723 24.91 -29.57 24.41
C ASP A 723 23.71 -28.58 24.46
N GLU A 724 23.18 -28.20 23.31
CA GLU A 724 22.02 -27.31 23.21
C GLU A 724 20.85 -27.99 22.52
N VAL A 725 19.95 -28.48 23.35
CA VAL A 725 18.66 -28.94 22.86
C VAL A 725 17.71 -27.75 22.86
N ASN A 726 17.36 -27.25 21.68
CA ASN A 726 16.35 -26.25 21.55
C ASN A 726 14.96 -26.90 21.43
N PRO A 727 13.94 -26.36 22.09
CA PRO A 727 12.58 -26.72 21.77
C PRO A 727 12.24 -26.13 20.39
N ILE A 728 11.34 -26.80 19.68
CA ILE A 728 10.95 -26.47 18.32
C ILE A 728 9.50 -25.93 18.36
N ILE A 729 9.24 -24.79 17.77
CA ILE A 729 7.88 -24.34 17.48
C ILE A 729 7.31 -25.30 16.43
N ASN A 730 6.35 -26.14 16.84
CA ASN A 730 5.89 -27.31 16.10
C ASN A 730 4.49 -27.16 15.49
N GLU A 731 3.64 -26.37 16.13
CA GLU A 731 2.29 -26.07 15.65
C GLU A 731 1.87 -24.67 16.09
N ILE A 732 1.23 -23.93 15.18
CA ILE A 732 0.78 -22.56 15.42
C ILE A 732 -0.69 -22.45 15.05
N LYS A 733 -1.51 -21.96 15.97
CA LYS A 733 -2.90 -21.63 15.74
C LYS A 733 -3.11 -20.12 15.89
N HIS A 734 -3.20 -19.43 14.79
CA HIS A 734 -3.28 -17.98 14.71
C HIS A 734 -4.60 -17.45 14.13
N ALA A 735 -5.44 -18.31 13.55
CA ALA A 735 -6.69 -17.89 12.89
C ALA A 735 -7.91 -18.21 13.76
N SER A 736 -8.01 -17.56 14.91
CA SER A 736 -9.07 -17.82 15.91
C SER A 736 -10.34 -17.05 15.61
N GLY A 737 -11.47 -17.75 15.46
CA GLY A 737 -12.81 -17.13 15.25
C GLY A 737 -13.97 -18.10 15.51
N GLY A 738 -15.14 -17.56 15.88
CA GLY A 738 -16.39 -18.33 16.05
C GLY A 738 -16.70 -18.80 17.48
N ILE A 739 -17.82 -19.52 17.61
CA ILE A 739 -18.33 -20.03 18.91
C ILE A 739 -17.54 -21.31 19.28
N ASN A 740 -17.03 -21.41 20.52
CA ASN A 740 -16.20 -22.48 21.08
C ASN A 740 -14.75 -22.47 20.54
N ASN A 741 -14.16 -21.31 20.38
CA ASN A 741 -12.78 -21.16 19.96
C ASN A 741 -11.83 -21.23 21.17
N PRO A 742 -10.76 -22.07 21.14
CA PRO A 742 -9.79 -22.17 22.22
C PRO A 742 -8.84 -20.96 22.35
N GLY A 743 -8.97 -19.93 21.51
CA GLY A 743 -8.00 -18.85 21.39
C GLY A 743 -6.81 -19.24 20.53
N ASP A 744 -5.86 -18.32 20.41
CA ASP A 744 -4.60 -18.59 19.73
C ASP A 744 -3.67 -19.38 20.64
N TRP A 745 -2.82 -20.22 20.05
CA TRP A 745 -1.87 -21.00 20.81
C TRP A 745 -0.70 -21.49 19.95
N VAL A 746 0.41 -21.75 20.60
CA VAL A 746 1.64 -22.28 20.00
C VAL A 746 2.04 -23.54 20.74
N GLU A 747 2.46 -24.57 20.02
CA GLU A 747 3.02 -25.79 20.54
C GLU A 747 4.54 -25.81 20.42
N LEU A 748 5.22 -26.13 21.52
CA LEU A 748 6.64 -26.38 21.58
C LEU A 748 6.90 -27.88 21.73
N TYR A 749 7.83 -28.39 20.92
CA TYR A 749 8.30 -29.79 20.99
C TYR A 749 9.73 -29.88 21.54
N ASN A 750 9.97 -30.80 22.47
CA ASN A 750 11.30 -31.12 22.94
C ASN A 750 11.83 -32.36 22.17
N PRO A 751 12.76 -32.22 21.25
CA PRO A 751 13.29 -33.33 20.46
C PRO A 751 14.28 -34.19 21.23
N SER A 752 14.68 -33.78 22.44
CA SER A 752 15.71 -34.51 23.23
C SER A 752 15.16 -35.70 23.99
N ASN A 753 16.08 -36.53 24.44
CA ASN A 753 15.82 -37.70 25.30
C ASN A 753 15.77 -37.34 26.81
N THR A 754 15.88 -36.06 27.15
CA THR A 754 15.85 -35.54 28.53
C THR A 754 14.83 -34.44 28.67
N PRO A 755 14.23 -34.22 29.84
CA PRO A 755 13.39 -33.06 30.06
C PRO A 755 14.17 -31.75 29.84
N LEU A 756 13.54 -30.79 29.17
CA LEU A 756 14.10 -29.49 28.91
C LEU A 756 13.42 -28.43 29.80
N ASP A 757 14.21 -27.74 30.61
CA ASP A 757 13.76 -26.64 31.44
C ASP A 757 13.78 -25.34 30.58
N ILE A 758 12.61 -24.74 30.41
CA ILE A 758 12.39 -23.50 29.67
C ILE A 758 11.86 -22.38 30.60
N SER A 759 12.13 -22.50 31.92
CA SER A 759 11.75 -21.51 32.93
C SER A 759 12.44 -20.17 32.63
N ALA A 760 11.71 -19.06 32.76
CA ALA A 760 12.17 -17.70 32.47
C ALA A 760 12.60 -17.46 31.00
N TRP A 761 12.31 -18.37 30.08
CA TRP A 761 12.45 -18.09 28.68
C TRP A 761 11.39 -17.11 28.20
N VAL A 762 11.63 -16.44 27.08
CA VAL A 762 10.73 -15.40 26.56
C VAL A 762 10.22 -15.82 25.18
N PHE A 763 8.90 -15.94 25.07
CA PHE A 763 8.20 -16.10 23.80
C PHE A 763 7.67 -14.74 23.33
N CYS A 764 7.97 -14.34 22.12
CA CYS A 764 7.45 -13.09 21.54
C CYS A 764 6.74 -13.36 20.22
N ALA A 765 5.72 -12.53 19.94
CA ALA A 765 5.07 -12.33 18.66
C ALA A 765 5.31 -10.87 18.27
N ASN A 766 6.20 -10.62 17.32
CA ASN A 766 6.74 -9.29 17.02
C ASN A 766 7.28 -8.58 18.28
N ASN A 767 6.63 -7.50 18.72
CA ASN A 767 7.02 -6.72 19.90
C ASN A 767 6.30 -7.13 21.19
N ASP A 768 5.31 -8.01 21.13
CA ASP A 768 4.55 -8.47 22.27
C ASP A 768 5.21 -9.73 22.85
N CYS A 769 5.70 -9.66 24.09
CA CYS A 769 6.50 -10.71 24.69
C CYS A 769 5.86 -11.27 25.97
N PHE A 770 6.09 -12.56 26.18
CA PHE A 770 5.59 -13.33 27.31
C PHE A 770 6.73 -14.15 27.94
N GLU A 771 7.05 -13.84 29.21
CA GLU A 771 8.04 -14.61 29.97
C GLU A 771 7.41 -15.89 30.53
N LEU A 772 8.04 -17.03 30.26
CA LEU A 772 7.59 -18.35 30.71
C LEU A 772 7.80 -18.46 32.23
N PRO A 773 6.81 -18.99 32.98
CA PRO A 773 6.89 -19.06 34.43
C PRO A 773 7.96 -20.05 34.90
N GLU A 774 8.33 -19.95 36.19
CA GLU A 774 9.16 -20.91 36.89
C GLU A 774 8.55 -22.31 36.83
N GLU A 775 9.37 -23.38 36.82
CA GLU A 775 8.98 -24.77 36.68
C GLU A 775 8.35 -25.13 35.30
N SER A 776 8.60 -24.32 34.25
CA SER A 776 8.22 -24.64 32.88
C SER A 776 9.16 -25.70 32.30
N VAL A 777 8.71 -26.94 32.25
CA VAL A 777 9.53 -28.08 31.76
C VAL A 777 8.80 -28.83 30.66
N ILE A 778 9.47 -29.01 29.51
CA ILE A 778 8.99 -29.91 28.46
C ILE A 778 9.61 -31.32 28.68
N PRO A 779 8.80 -32.35 28.93
CA PRO A 779 9.34 -33.70 29.09
C PRO A 779 10.08 -34.19 27.83
N ALA A 780 10.97 -35.19 27.98
CA ALA A 780 11.69 -35.76 26.85
C ALA A 780 10.73 -36.22 25.74
N GLN A 781 11.01 -35.85 24.47
CA GLN A 781 10.23 -36.20 23.28
C GLN A 781 8.72 -35.92 23.44
N SER A 782 8.39 -34.78 24.01
CA SER A 782 7.04 -34.41 24.36
C SER A 782 6.74 -32.95 23.96
N PHE A 783 5.47 -32.59 24.02
CA PHE A 783 4.95 -31.30 23.63
C PHE A 783 4.47 -30.50 24.84
N ILE A 784 4.49 -29.16 24.73
CA ILE A 784 3.82 -28.26 25.67
C ILE A 784 3.18 -27.12 24.90
N ILE A 785 2.00 -26.65 25.36
CA ILE A 785 1.26 -25.59 24.72
C ILE A 785 1.44 -24.28 25.48
N LEU A 786 1.67 -23.21 24.73
CA LEU A 786 1.49 -21.82 25.16
C LEU A 786 0.12 -21.37 24.64
N ALA A 787 -0.80 -20.98 25.50
CA ALA A 787 -2.17 -20.61 25.13
C ALA A 787 -2.50 -19.16 25.47
N GLN A 788 -3.21 -18.47 24.56
CA GLN A 788 -3.78 -17.16 24.81
C GLN A 788 -4.94 -17.20 25.82
N ASN A 789 -5.73 -18.27 25.80
CA ASN A 789 -6.84 -18.48 26.73
C ASN A 789 -6.77 -19.87 27.31
N LEU A 790 -6.13 -19.97 28.44
CA LEU A 790 -5.88 -21.26 29.15
C LEU A 790 -7.19 -22.01 29.47
N ALA A 791 -8.22 -21.31 29.92
CA ALA A 791 -9.49 -21.94 30.32
C ALA A 791 -10.24 -22.53 29.12
N ASP A 792 -10.29 -21.82 28.05
CA ASP A 792 -10.95 -22.28 26.83
C ASP A 792 -10.12 -23.40 26.15
N PHE A 793 -8.79 -23.29 26.15
CA PHE A 793 -7.92 -24.34 25.65
C PHE A 793 -8.11 -25.64 26.44
N GLN A 794 -8.05 -25.62 27.76
CA GLN A 794 -8.26 -26.81 28.62
C GLN A 794 -9.67 -27.42 28.49
N SER A 795 -10.66 -26.57 28.21
CA SER A 795 -12.03 -27.04 27.97
C SER A 795 -12.14 -27.78 26.63
N GLN A 796 -11.42 -27.32 25.60
CA GLN A 796 -11.45 -27.90 24.26
C GLN A 796 -10.55 -29.14 24.15
N TYR A 797 -9.40 -29.14 24.83
CA TYR A 797 -8.39 -30.21 24.77
C TYR A 797 -8.08 -30.72 26.18
N PRO A 798 -9.03 -31.42 26.83
CA PRO A 798 -8.84 -31.93 28.19
C PRO A 798 -7.72 -32.98 28.22
N GLY A 799 -6.70 -32.72 29.05
CA GLY A 799 -5.57 -33.62 29.27
C GLY A 799 -4.35 -33.38 28.39
N VAL A 800 -4.36 -32.41 27.50
CA VAL A 800 -3.19 -31.94 26.77
C VAL A 800 -2.30 -31.11 27.70
N ALA A 801 -0.97 -31.31 27.63
CA ALA A 801 -0.01 -30.54 28.41
C ALA A 801 0.02 -29.11 27.94
N VAL A 802 -0.32 -28.18 28.83
CA VAL A 802 -0.34 -26.72 28.57
C VAL A 802 0.30 -26.04 29.77
N LEU A 803 1.03 -24.92 29.51
CA LEU A 803 1.56 -24.11 30.59
C LEU A 803 0.43 -23.59 31.47
N ASN A 804 0.67 -23.58 32.80
CA ASN A 804 -0.35 -23.13 33.75
C ASN A 804 -0.48 -21.62 33.86
N THR A 805 -0.29 -20.96 32.74
CA THR A 805 -0.41 -19.52 32.54
C THR A 805 -0.79 -19.25 31.08
N GLN A 806 -1.08 -18.01 30.73
CA GLN A 806 -1.49 -17.60 29.39
C GLN A 806 -0.77 -16.32 28.97
N PHE A 807 -0.56 -16.13 27.66
CA PHE A 807 -0.14 -14.85 27.12
C PHE A 807 -1.37 -13.97 26.81
N GLU A 808 -1.21 -12.64 26.83
CA GLU A 808 -2.35 -11.69 26.77
C GLU A 808 -2.53 -11.02 25.40
N PHE A 809 -1.72 -11.35 24.42
CA PHE A 809 -1.80 -10.85 23.03
C PHE A 809 -2.43 -11.88 22.10
N GLY A 810 -2.86 -11.48 20.90
CA GLY A 810 -3.32 -12.39 19.85
C GLY A 810 -2.21 -12.60 18.83
N LEU A 811 -2.29 -13.71 18.07
CA LEU A 811 -1.41 -13.95 16.94
C LEU A 811 -2.05 -13.40 15.65
N SER A 812 -1.27 -12.78 14.80
CA SER A 812 -1.73 -12.21 13.53
C SER A 812 -2.31 -13.29 12.62
N GLN A 813 -3.41 -12.97 11.93
CA GLN A 813 -4.00 -13.90 10.96
C GLN A 813 -3.25 -13.93 9.62
N ASN A 814 -2.41 -12.94 9.35
CA ASN A 814 -1.72 -12.79 8.06
C ASN A 814 -0.25 -13.19 8.13
N GLU A 815 0.53 -12.52 8.95
CA GLU A 815 1.98 -12.74 9.09
C GLU A 815 2.43 -12.34 10.49
N GLU A 816 3.42 -13.04 11.04
CA GLU A 816 4.00 -12.69 12.34
C GLU A 816 5.32 -13.40 12.59
N LEU A 817 6.26 -12.66 13.15
CA LEU A 817 7.53 -13.19 13.61
C LEU A 817 7.39 -13.73 15.06
N LEU A 818 7.45 -15.04 15.19
CA LEU A 818 7.50 -15.71 16.48
C LEU A 818 8.94 -16.01 16.87
N THR A 819 9.33 -15.62 18.07
CA THR A 819 10.66 -15.92 18.59
C THR A 819 10.58 -16.56 19.97
N LEU A 820 11.51 -17.47 20.24
CA LEU A 820 11.71 -18.06 21.54
C LEU A 820 13.16 -17.83 21.97
N SER A 821 13.37 -17.10 23.05
CA SER A 821 14.69 -16.80 23.60
C SER A 821 14.86 -17.42 25.01
N ASP A 822 16.08 -17.79 25.36
CA ASP A 822 16.37 -18.33 26.68
C ASP A 822 16.38 -17.23 27.79
N ASP A 823 16.65 -17.63 29.02
CA ASP A 823 16.74 -16.77 30.21
C ASP A 823 17.90 -15.76 30.15
N GLN A 824 18.83 -15.92 29.20
CA GLN A 824 19.95 -15.00 28.96
C GLN A 824 19.71 -14.11 27.74
N GLY A 825 18.57 -14.29 27.05
CA GLY A 825 18.16 -13.51 25.88
C GLY A 825 18.75 -14.03 24.55
N PHE A 826 19.35 -15.24 24.53
CA PHE A 826 19.78 -15.85 23.28
C PHE A 826 18.57 -16.46 22.56
N LEU A 827 18.44 -16.14 21.27
CA LEU A 827 17.41 -16.72 20.40
C LEU A 827 17.61 -18.22 20.28
N ARG A 828 16.55 -19.01 20.53
CA ARG A 828 16.55 -20.48 20.55
C ARG A 828 15.71 -21.08 19.45
N ASP A 829 14.65 -20.39 19.01
CA ASP A 829 13.83 -20.78 17.86
C ASP A 829 13.14 -19.56 17.26
N VAL A 830 12.89 -19.59 15.96
CA VAL A 830 12.25 -18.50 15.22
C VAL A 830 11.40 -19.03 14.09
N VAL A 831 10.19 -18.49 13.98
CA VAL A 831 9.26 -18.78 12.87
C VAL A 831 8.64 -17.47 12.43
N ASP A 832 8.92 -17.08 11.20
CA ASP A 832 8.30 -15.91 10.55
C ASP A 832 7.25 -16.40 9.56
N TYR A 833 6.02 -16.59 10.05
CA TYR A 833 4.98 -17.17 9.20
C TYR A 833 4.22 -16.10 8.42
N GLU A 834 3.82 -16.48 7.22
CA GLU A 834 3.05 -15.68 6.28
C GLU A 834 1.82 -16.43 5.77
N THR A 835 0.95 -15.74 5.03
CA THR A 835 -0.22 -16.35 4.34
C THR A 835 0.00 -16.58 2.85
N VAL A 836 1.17 -16.20 2.33
CA VAL A 836 1.55 -16.36 0.93
C VAL A 836 2.46 -17.59 0.75
N SER A 837 2.39 -18.22 -0.43
CA SER A 837 3.27 -19.36 -0.75
C SER A 837 4.75 -18.97 -0.62
N PRO A 838 5.61 -19.80 0.00
CA PRO A 838 5.43 -21.22 0.28
C PRO A 838 4.67 -21.59 1.57
N TRP A 839 4.30 -20.62 2.41
CA TRP A 839 3.54 -20.90 3.62
C TRP A 839 2.14 -21.45 3.31
N PRO A 840 1.61 -22.34 4.14
CA PRO A 840 0.28 -22.86 3.94
C PRO A 840 -0.75 -21.75 4.16
N SER A 841 -1.48 -21.38 3.12
CA SER A 841 -2.59 -20.42 3.25
C SER A 841 -3.61 -20.96 4.25
N PRO A 842 -4.07 -20.18 5.23
CA PRO A 842 -5.12 -20.58 6.16
C PRO A 842 -6.45 -20.64 5.41
N VAL A 843 -6.71 -21.78 4.78
CA VAL A 843 -7.90 -21.99 3.92
C VAL A 843 -9.19 -22.03 4.74
N LEU A 844 -9.13 -22.20 6.06
CA LEU A 844 -10.33 -22.30 6.91
C LEU A 844 -10.06 -21.63 8.27
N GLN A 845 -10.94 -20.74 8.69
CA GLN A 845 -10.98 -20.27 10.08
C GLN A 845 -10.93 -21.44 11.07
N ASN A 846 -10.10 -21.32 12.11
CA ASN A 846 -9.89 -22.30 13.17
C ASN A 846 -8.98 -23.51 12.87
N HIS A 847 -8.19 -23.51 11.82
CA HIS A 847 -7.13 -24.48 11.61
C HIS A 847 -5.78 -23.94 12.10
N SER A 848 -4.91 -24.84 12.57
CA SER A 848 -3.50 -24.54 12.81
C SER A 848 -2.66 -24.80 11.58
N ILE A 849 -1.47 -24.24 11.55
CA ILE A 849 -0.38 -24.67 10.71
C ILE A 849 0.55 -25.59 11.53
N GLU A 850 0.95 -26.71 10.96
CA GLU A 850 1.69 -27.78 11.61
C GLU A 850 3.00 -28.05 10.87
N LEU A 851 4.12 -28.13 11.58
CA LEU A 851 5.40 -28.53 11.02
C LEU A 851 5.32 -29.99 10.54
N ILE A 852 5.72 -30.25 9.31
CA ILE A 852 5.58 -31.57 8.66
C ILE A 852 6.37 -32.64 9.40
N ASP A 853 7.56 -32.32 9.87
CA ASP A 853 8.42 -33.21 10.69
C ASP A 853 9.30 -32.32 11.58
N PRO A 854 9.39 -32.58 12.88
CA PRO A 854 10.22 -31.78 13.79
C PRO A 854 11.72 -31.72 13.47
N VAL A 855 12.21 -32.54 12.56
CA VAL A 855 13.61 -32.50 12.09
C VAL A 855 13.80 -31.51 10.92
N LEU A 856 12.73 -30.99 10.37
CA LEU A 856 12.78 -29.99 9.30
C LEU A 856 12.98 -28.59 9.88
N ASP A 857 13.55 -27.72 9.09
CA ASP A 857 13.70 -26.31 9.42
C ASP A 857 12.32 -25.63 9.47
N ASN A 858 11.91 -25.18 10.65
CA ASN A 858 10.61 -24.56 10.87
C ASN A 858 10.56 -23.07 10.46
N SER A 859 11.68 -22.48 10.08
CA SER A 859 11.71 -21.14 9.49
C SER A 859 11.26 -21.12 8.01
N LEU A 860 11.19 -22.29 7.36
CA LEU A 860 10.83 -22.42 5.95
C LEU A 860 9.35 -22.80 5.77
N GLY A 861 8.60 -21.97 5.06
CA GLY A 861 7.14 -22.12 4.85
C GLY A 861 6.75 -23.44 4.15
N GLU A 862 7.58 -24.00 3.27
CA GLU A 862 7.36 -25.27 2.63
C GLU A 862 7.40 -26.48 3.57
N ASN A 863 7.96 -26.32 4.77
CA ASN A 863 8.00 -27.35 5.80
C ASN A 863 6.73 -27.36 6.67
N TRP A 864 5.82 -26.44 6.45
CA TRP A 864 4.55 -26.33 7.16
C TRP A 864 3.37 -26.81 6.33
N MET A 865 2.34 -27.26 6.99
CA MET A 865 1.09 -27.68 6.35
C MET A 865 -0.13 -27.30 7.20
N THR A 866 -1.29 -27.14 6.57
CA THR A 866 -2.56 -27.00 7.26
C THR A 866 -3.26 -28.36 7.36
N GLN A 867 -3.66 -28.78 8.56
CA GLN A 867 -4.37 -30.03 8.78
C GLN A 867 -5.82 -29.94 8.29
N ALA A 868 -6.17 -30.76 7.29
CA ALA A 868 -7.50 -30.73 6.66
C ALA A 868 -8.58 -31.54 7.42
N LYS A 869 -8.22 -32.39 8.38
CA LYS A 869 -9.14 -33.38 8.97
C LYS A 869 -9.59 -33.12 10.39
N LEU A 870 -8.83 -32.36 11.16
CA LEU A 870 -9.19 -32.04 12.54
C LEU A 870 -9.50 -30.56 12.66
N PRO A 871 -10.73 -30.17 13.00
CA PRO A 871 -10.96 -28.79 13.36
C PRO A 871 -10.09 -28.48 14.59
N PHE A 872 -9.29 -27.41 14.51
CA PHE A 872 -8.51 -26.83 15.61
C PHE A 872 -7.10 -27.39 15.85
N GLY A 873 -6.50 -28.25 14.99
CA GLY A 873 -5.14 -28.73 15.13
C GLY A 873 -4.99 -30.06 15.89
N SER A 874 -3.74 -30.47 16.13
CA SER A 874 -3.36 -31.72 16.81
C SER A 874 -2.53 -31.49 18.07
N PRO A 875 -2.90 -30.59 19.00
CA PRO A 875 -2.05 -30.24 20.12
C PRO A 875 -1.76 -31.44 21.07
N GLY A 876 -0.51 -31.57 21.45
CA GLY A 876 -0.03 -32.62 22.40
C GLY A 876 0.23 -33.99 21.79
N VAL A 877 0.16 -34.13 20.47
CA VAL A 877 0.49 -35.38 19.76
C VAL A 877 1.33 -35.05 18.53
N GLU A 878 2.04 -36.06 18.00
CA GLU A 878 2.77 -35.88 16.74
C GLU A 878 1.82 -35.37 15.66
N ASN A 879 2.28 -34.36 14.89
CA ASN A 879 1.58 -33.82 13.76
C ASN A 879 1.22 -34.96 12.81
N VAL A 880 -0.07 -35.20 12.59
CA VAL A 880 -0.55 -36.35 11.85
C VAL A 880 -0.33 -36.09 10.37
N LEU A 881 0.84 -36.46 9.90
CA LEU A 881 1.08 -36.61 8.48
C LEU A 881 0.13 -37.68 7.95
N ILE A 882 -0.94 -37.26 7.33
CA ILE A 882 -1.44 -38.07 6.22
C ILE A 882 -0.50 -37.69 5.08
N PRO A 883 0.49 -38.52 4.75
CA PRO A 883 1.34 -38.22 3.64
C PRO A 883 0.42 -38.19 2.42
N ILE A 884 0.03 -37.01 1.96
CA ILE A 884 -0.19 -36.84 0.55
C ILE A 884 1.24 -36.78 -0.02
N ASN A 885 1.89 -37.94 -0.02
CA ASN A 885 3.00 -38.17 -0.92
C ASN A 885 2.37 -38.37 -2.29
N VAL A 886 1.82 -37.25 -2.79
CA VAL A 886 1.32 -37.15 -4.13
C VAL A 886 2.46 -36.49 -4.89
N GLU A 887 3.29 -37.33 -5.52
CA GLU A 887 4.04 -36.79 -6.65
C GLU A 887 3.02 -36.12 -7.53
N ASN A 888 3.11 -34.80 -7.67
CA ASN A 888 2.24 -34.02 -8.54
C ASN A 888 2.37 -34.64 -9.95
N LEU A 889 1.26 -35.11 -10.48
CA LEU A 889 1.20 -35.45 -11.91
C LEU A 889 1.52 -34.15 -12.65
N ASP A 890 2.46 -34.20 -13.58
CA ASP A 890 2.89 -33.04 -14.36
C ASP A 890 1.66 -32.28 -14.88
N ALA A 891 1.51 -31.04 -14.40
CA ALA A 891 0.38 -30.18 -14.80
C ALA A 891 0.33 -29.95 -16.32
N GLN A 892 1.46 -30.10 -17.04
CA GLN A 892 1.49 -30.07 -18.49
C GLN A 892 0.98 -31.34 -19.15
N ALA A 893 0.93 -32.45 -18.42
CA ALA A 893 0.38 -33.72 -18.88
C ALA A 893 -1.15 -33.78 -18.86
N ILE A 894 -1.83 -32.81 -18.18
CA ILE A 894 -3.28 -32.84 -17.99
C ILE A 894 -3.89 -31.49 -18.35
N LYS A 895 -4.73 -31.49 -19.39
CA LYS A 895 -5.47 -30.31 -19.82
C LYS A 895 -6.97 -30.52 -19.64
N VAL A 896 -7.62 -29.61 -18.89
CA VAL A 896 -9.05 -29.66 -18.59
C VAL A 896 -9.80 -28.57 -19.34
N PHE A 897 -10.86 -28.95 -20.08
CA PHE A 897 -11.68 -28.03 -20.86
C PHE A 897 -13.09 -28.61 -21.13
N PRO A 898 -14.10 -27.77 -21.40
CA PRO A 898 -14.10 -26.34 -21.20
C PRO A 898 -14.06 -25.99 -19.72
N ASN A 899 -13.38 -24.91 -19.37
CA ASN A 899 -13.46 -24.31 -18.06
C ASN A 899 -13.63 -22.80 -18.26
N PRO A 900 -14.77 -22.21 -17.95
CA PRO A 900 -15.95 -22.78 -17.30
C PRO A 900 -16.72 -23.83 -18.14
N PHE A 901 -17.41 -24.78 -17.44
CA PHE A 901 -18.17 -25.84 -18.06
C PHE A 901 -19.68 -25.71 -17.80
N SER A 902 -20.51 -26.35 -18.65
CA SER A 902 -21.99 -26.40 -18.46
C SER A 902 -22.49 -27.80 -18.08
N ASP A 903 -22.18 -28.82 -18.83
CA ASP A 903 -22.76 -30.17 -18.70
C ASP A 903 -21.72 -31.29 -18.69
N PHE A 904 -20.49 -30.99 -19.13
CA PHE A 904 -19.39 -31.94 -19.13
C PHE A 904 -18.03 -31.26 -18.99
N LEU A 905 -17.03 -32.02 -18.56
CA LEU A 905 -15.62 -31.69 -18.58
C LEU A 905 -14.85 -32.70 -19.42
N SER A 906 -13.97 -32.21 -20.25
CA SER A 906 -13.03 -33.03 -21.02
C SER A 906 -11.63 -32.91 -20.43
N LEU A 907 -10.98 -34.05 -20.24
CA LEU A 907 -9.62 -34.16 -19.72
C LEU A 907 -8.75 -34.77 -20.81
N GLN A 908 -7.87 -33.98 -21.38
CA GLN A 908 -6.84 -34.49 -22.30
C GLN A 908 -5.62 -34.88 -21.47
N LEU A 909 -5.30 -36.15 -21.47
CA LEU A 909 -4.18 -36.71 -20.71
C LEU A 909 -3.05 -37.04 -21.68
N ARG A 910 -1.80 -36.75 -21.31
CA ARG A 910 -0.60 -37.02 -22.09
C ARG A 910 0.49 -37.53 -21.16
N ASP A 911 1.24 -38.50 -21.63
CA ASP A 911 2.44 -39.06 -20.98
C ASP A 911 2.22 -39.53 -19.52
N LEU A 912 0.98 -39.78 -19.09
CA LEU A 912 0.69 -40.31 -17.75
C LEU A 912 1.13 -41.77 -17.64
N PRO A 913 1.61 -42.22 -16.45
CA PRO A 913 1.88 -43.62 -16.19
C PRO A 913 0.63 -44.46 -16.42
N LYS A 914 0.80 -45.64 -17.03
CA LYS A 914 -0.30 -46.59 -17.21
C LYS A 914 -0.77 -47.15 -15.90
N GLY A 915 -2.08 -47.05 -15.64
CA GLY A 915 -2.64 -47.52 -14.37
C GLY A 915 -4.11 -47.20 -14.19
N ASN A 916 -4.66 -47.62 -13.05
CA ASN A 916 -5.99 -47.26 -12.64
C ASN A 916 -5.96 -45.90 -11.99
N TYR A 917 -6.81 -44.98 -12.47
CA TYR A 917 -6.99 -43.64 -11.94
C TYR A 917 -8.41 -43.44 -11.45
N GLU A 918 -8.53 -42.72 -10.37
CA GLU A 918 -9.77 -42.26 -9.80
C GLU A 918 -9.92 -40.76 -10.12
N LEU A 919 -11.02 -40.38 -10.78
CA LEU A 919 -11.35 -39.01 -11.09
C LEU A 919 -12.55 -38.60 -10.20
N SER A 920 -12.41 -37.55 -9.42
CA SER A 920 -13.49 -37.05 -8.59
C SER A 920 -13.69 -35.54 -8.78
N VAL A 921 -14.94 -35.11 -8.88
CA VAL A 921 -15.35 -33.71 -8.81
C VAL A 921 -15.92 -33.48 -7.42
N ARG A 922 -15.42 -32.50 -6.70
CA ARG A 922 -15.82 -32.17 -5.33
C ARG A 922 -16.32 -30.73 -5.27
N ASP A 923 -17.29 -30.49 -4.40
CA ASP A 923 -17.68 -29.12 -4.05
C ASP A 923 -16.66 -28.48 -3.08
N LEU A 924 -16.83 -27.20 -2.77
CA LEU A 924 -15.96 -26.46 -1.85
C LEU A 924 -16.02 -26.96 -0.38
N LEU A 925 -17.00 -27.80 -0.05
CA LEU A 925 -17.11 -28.45 1.25
C LEU A 925 -16.39 -29.82 1.26
N GLY A 926 -15.72 -30.20 0.14
CA GLY A 926 -15.01 -31.46 -0.02
C GLY A 926 -15.92 -32.66 -0.32
N GLN A 927 -17.25 -32.45 -0.51
CA GLN A 927 -18.16 -33.55 -0.88
C GLN A 927 -17.94 -33.97 -2.32
N THR A 928 -17.75 -35.25 -2.56
CA THR A 928 -17.65 -35.77 -3.92
C THR A 928 -19.01 -35.76 -4.60
N VAL A 929 -19.15 -34.92 -5.63
CA VAL A 929 -20.38 -34.77 -6.43
C VAL A 929 -20.36 -35.66 -7.67
N ARG A 930 -19.19 -36.07 -8.14
CA ARG A 930 -19.02 -37.02 -9.23
C ARG A 930 -17.71 -37.80 -9.04
N GLN A 931 -17.72 -39.10 -9.34
CA GLN A 931 -16.56 -39.98 -9.26
C GLN A 931 -16.57 -40.98 -10.38
N LEU A 932 -15.40 -41.25 -10.95
CA LEU A 932 -15.19 -42.21 -12.01
C LEU A 932 -13.83 -42.90 -11.79
N ALA A 933 -13.81 -44.22 -11.79
CA ALA A 933 -12.57 -44.99 -11.82
C ALA A 933 -12.32 -45.49 -13.24
N GLN A 934 -11.13 -45.23 -13.79
CA GLN A 934 -10.79 -45.61 -15.16
C GLN A 934 -9.32 -46.05 -15.27
N TYR A 935 -9.07 -47.06 -16.10
CA TYR A 935 -7.71 -47.44 -16.48
C TYR A 935 -7.22 -46.55 -17.61
N ILE A 936 -6.11 -45.83 -17.38
CA ILE A 936 -5.45 -44.98 -18.36
C ILE A 936 -4.30 -45.73 -18.98
N GLY A 937 -4.37 -45.93 -20.30
CA GLY A 937 -3.39 -46.72 -21.07
C GLY A 937 -2.33 -45.90 -21.80
N GLY A 938 -2.41 -44.59 -21.76
CA GLY A 938 -1.51 -43.65 -22.48
C GLY A 938 -2.24 -42.32 -22.72
N ASP A 939 -1.92 -41.66 -23.85
CA ASP A 939 -2.59 -40.43 -24.25
C ASP A 939 -4.07 -40.70 -24.53
N GLU A 940 -4.95 -40.09 -23.70
CA GLU A 940 -6.39 -40.34 -23.73
C GLU A 940 -7.18 -39.04 -23.56
N LEU A 941 -8.38 -39.00 -24.10
CA LEU A 941 -9.38 -37.98 -23.85
C LEU A 941 -10.52 -38.59 -23.03
N ILE A 942 -10.65 -38.17 -21.78
CA ILE A 942 -11.74 -38.59 -20.89
C ILE A 942 -12.79 -37.50 -20.87
N ILE A 943 -14.08 -37.89 -20.98
CA ILE A 943 -15.18 -36.94 -20.87
C ILE A 943 -16.02 -37.32 -19.64
N LEU A 944 -15.96 -36.44 -18.61
CA LEU A 944 -16.84 -36.49 -17.44
C LEU A 944 -18.19 -35.90 -17.82
N ARG A 945 -19.25 -36.71 -17.81
CA ARG A 945 -20.64 -36.31 -18.12
C ARG A 945 -21.50 -36.29 -16.86
N ASP A 946 -22.77 -35.94 -17.03
CA ASP A 946 -23.74 -35.86 -15.97
C ASP A 946 -23.40 -34.81 -14.89
N LEU A 947 -22.84 -33.67 -15.35
CA LEU A 947 -22.54 -32.52 -14.52
C LEU A 947 -23.55 -31.37 -14.66
N ASP A 948 -24.62 -31.60 -15.44
CA ASP A 948 -25.71 -30.67 -15.70
C ASP A 948 -26.53 -30.32 -14.43
N ASN A 949 -26.59 -31.24 -13.48
CA ASN A 949 -27.36 -31.09 -12.23
C ASN A 949 -26.57 -30.37 -11.14
N LEU A 950 -25.32 -30.00 -11.39
CA LEU A 950 -24.52 -29.23 -10.42
C LEU A 950 -24.96 -27.76 -10.43
N SER A 951 -25.05 -27.16 -9.26
CA SER A 951 -25.31 -25.72 -9.12
C SER A 951 -24.13 -24.89 -9.71
N PRO A 952 -24.39 -23.71 -10.28
CA PRO A 952 -23.33 -22.80 -10.65
C PRO A 952 -22.39 -22.55 -9.48
N GLY A 953 -21.09 -22.61 -9.72
CA GLY A 953 -20.10 -22.44 -8.66
C GLY A 953 -18.76 -23.11 -8.97
N VAL A 954 -17.82 -22.96 -8.06
CA VAL A 954 -16.48 -23.54 -8.15
C VAL A 954 -16.48 -24.97 -7.62
N TYR A 955 -15.82 -25.85 -8.35
CA TYR A 955 -15.62 -27.26 -7.98
C TYR A 955 -14.13 -27.60 -8.10
N LEU A 956 -13.69 -28.64 -7.39
CA LEU A 956 -12.34 -29.18 -7.48
C LEU A 956 -12.39 -30.50 -8.24
N LEU A 957 -11.69 -30.58 -9.37
CA LEU A 957 -11.47 -31.82 -10.09
C LEU A 957 -10.15 -32.44 -9.62
N GLU A 958 -10.22 -33.65 -9.15
CA GLU A 958 -9.04 -34.42 -8.71
C GLU A 958 -8.88 -35.68 -9.57
N ILE A 959 -7.63 -35.99 -9.96
CA ILE A 959 -7.24 -37.21 -10.66
C ILE A 959 -6.16 -37.90 -9.85
N SER A 960 -6.35 -39.13 -9.40
CA SER A 960 -5.41 -39.83 -8.54
C SER A 960 -5.24 -41.29 -8.93
N ASN A 961 -4.05 -41.80 -8.83
CA ASN A 961 -3.75 -43.24 -8.98
C ASN A 961 -3.40 -43.90 -7.63
N GLY A 962 -3.61 -43.21 -6.54
CA GLY A 962 -3.32 -43.69 -5.19
C GLY A 962 -1.89 -43.39 -4.71
N THR A 963 -0.97 -43.01 -5.62
CA THR A 963 0.41 -42.62 -5.31
C THR A 963 0.72 -41.19 -5.82
N SER A 964 -0.01 -40.73 -6.81
CA SER A 964 0.13 -39.40 -7.40
C SER A 964 -1.24 -38.79 -7.68
N SER A 965 -1.44 -37.47 -7.49
CA SER A 965 -2.66 -36.79 -7.89
C SER A 965 -2.39 -35.48 -8.60
N PHE A 966 -3.41 -35.01 -9.30
CA PHE A 966 -3.49 -33.69 -9.90
C PHE A 966 -4.84 -33.10 -9.49
N GLN A 967 -4.84 -31.84 -9.08
CA GLN A 967 -6.06 -31.11 -8.73
C GLN A 967 -6.13 -29.79 -9.49
N VAL A 968 -7.31 -29.46 -9.95
CA VAL A 968 -7.58 -28.21 -10.65
C VAL A 968 -8.97 -27.66 -10.33
N LYS A 969 -9.08 -26.35 -10.18
CA LYS A 969 -10.35 -25.66 -10.02
C LYS A 969 -11.09 -25.63 -11.36
N VAL A 970 -12.37 -26.00 -11.34
CA VAL A 970 -13.27 -25.94 -12.49
C VAL A 970 -14.54 -25.17 -12.14
N LEU A 971 -14.97 -24.29 -13.02
CA LEU A 971 -16.09 -23.41 -12.80
C LEU A 971 -17.32 -23.94 -13.54
N LYS A 972 -18.43 -24.21 -12.83
CA LYS A 972 -19.73 -24.54 -13.38
C LYS A 972 -20.51 -23.25 -13.66
N ARG A 973 -21.03 -23.11 -14.90
CA ARG A 973 -21.91 -22.00 -15.31
C ARG A 973 -23.37 -22.28 -14.97
#